data_35cfafba84bee7aac69d1fb702d5c26e
#
_entry.id   35cfafba84bee7aac69d1fb702d5c26e
#
_cell.length_a   1.000
_cell.length_b   1.000
_cell.length_c   1.000
_cell.angle_alpha   90.00
_cell.angle_beta   90.00
_cell.angle_gamma   90.00
#
_symmetry.space_group_name_H-M   'P 1'
#
loop_
_entity.id
_entity.type
_entity.pdbx_description
1 polymer ?
#
loop_
_entity_poly.entity_id
_entity_poly.type
_entity_poly.pdbx_seq_one_letter_code
_entity_poly.pdbx_strand_id
1 'polypeptide(L)'
;MAGTICPVSPSRSAPRTADELRAAFLDFFAERGHTPVSSSSLIPHDDSLLFTNAGMVPFKPYFVGDETPPYPRATSIQKCVRAGGKHNDLDDVGRTNRHFTFFEMLGNFSFGDYFKADAIKWAWELYTVTLDLDPERLWVTVHTTDDEAEKIWHEVVGLPLERIQRLGDDNFWRMADTGPCGPSSEIFWDLGPDHGPATGPAGNEDRYVEIWNLVFMQYDAKPDGELVPLPAPSVDTGAGLERNLAVLQDAASVWDIDVFRPLIAAAEAVTGVSYGTFPGTASDVSLRILAEHGRTMTFLVADGVVPSNEERGYVLRRIIRRAVRHAFLLGAEDLVTPALVNATVDVMGGAYPEIVKQHDLVLGVVSREEERFRQTLSRGLELLDGVVAKGDVTGDDAFFLHDTLGFPIDLTREIAEERGRTVDIDGFRARMLEQRTRAKEAHKAAGGKGEGAPLELYRELVDELGPTDFTGRQEYETVGAKVRAVIGGRDRLTQADEGTAVSVVLDRTPFYAESGGQVGDTGVIETSSGARVRIDDTQYGLPGLVLHRGEVVEGTIAEGDEAVARIDGARRDAIRRNHTATHILHWALRQEIGGHVKQAGSFVGPDRLRFDFSHHEALTRDQLDRIEALANAEIIGDAPVRHYETTKEHAESLGAIAFFGDKYGDLVRVLEAGEHSIELCGGTHVHALGFIGPIKIVSEGSIGANLRRIEAVTGTGALDRIHQEELALRGIADTLKVSVGELPGRVDGLLARVKDLEDEVAKARTHEAIADAGMLAASAADAAVVARRDGLSPGDLRTLAIATRDALGSGIVALVGVHDGKAGLAVAVSKDRVEGGVSAAELARDAAKALGGGTAKHADVVQGGGQHVDAVDDALDLLAASVRAAG
;
A
#
# COMPACT_ATOMS: atom_id res chain seq x y z
N MET A 1 -45.37 -52.08 15.78
CA MET A 1 -45.58 -50.86 16.59
C MET A 1 -45.25 -49.69 15.69
N ALA A 2 -46.26 -48.92 15.32
CA ALA A 2 -46.12 -47.82 14.41
C ALA A 2 -45.35 -46.64 15.08
N GLY A 3 -44.21 -46.25 14.52
CA GLY A 3 -43.49 -45.09 14.96
C GLY A 3 -44.21 -43.83 14.50
N THR A 4 -44.51 -42.98 15.44
CA THR A 4 -45.17 -41.67 15.28
C THR A 4 -44.22 -40.74 14.49
N ILE A 5 -44.60 -40.36 13.29
CA ILE A 5 -43.98 -39.31 12.51
C ILE A 5 -44.28 -37.98 13.23
N CYS A 6 -43.28 -37.29 13.73
CA CYS A 6 -43.39 -35.88 14.19
C CYS A 6 -43.94 -35.00 13.04
N PRO A 7 -44.82 -34.04 13.32
CA PRO A 7 -45.34 -33.15 12.31
C PRO A 7 -44.20 -32.27 11.78
N VAL A 8 -44.00 -32.32 10.48
CA VAL A 8 -43.15 -31.41 9.71
C VAL A 8 -43.66 -29.97 9.95
N SER A 9 -42.80 -29.09 10.42
CA SER A 9 -43.05 -27.65 10.46
C SER A 9 -43.47 -27.13 9.08
N PRO A 10 -44.30 -26.06 8.97
CA PRO A 10 -44.79 -25.57 7.69
C PRO A 10 -43.62 -25.29 6.75
N SER A 11 -43.74 -25.75 5.50
CA SER A 11 -42.73 -25.56 4.44
C SER A 11 -42.28 -24.11 4.38
N ARG A 12 -41.06 -23.82 4.81
CA ARG A 12 -40.35 -22.56 4.45
C ARG A 12 -40.25 -22.61 2.94
N SER A 13 -40.68 -21.54 2.25
CA SER A 13 -40.35 -21.37 0.84
C SER A 13 -38.82 -21.38 0.64
N ALA A 14 -38.37 -21.99 -0.45
CA ALA A 14 -36.97 -21.96 -0.84
C ALA A 14 -36.39 -20.51 -0.79
N PRO A 15 -35.20 -20.29 -0.27
CA PRO A 15 -34.57 -18.97 -0.20
C PRO A 15 -34.41 -18.38 -1.61
N ARG A 16 -34.69 -17.09 -1.75
CA ARG A 16 -34.64 -16.38 -3.03
C ARG A 16 -33.68 -15.18 -3.02
N THR A 17 -33.16 -14.81 -1.85
CA THR A 17 -32.22 -13.70 -1.69
C THR A 17 -30.93 -14.19 -1.04
N ALA A 18 -29.86 -13.39 -1.19
CA ALA A 18 -28.58 -13.69 -0.56
C ALA A 18 -28.69 -13.85 0.97
N ASP A 19 -29.43 -12.97 1.64
CA ASP A 19 -29.63 -13.02 3.10
C ASP A 19 -30.43 -14.25 3.54
N GLU A 20 -31.46 -14.62 2.77
CA GLU A 20 -32.22 -15.84 3.04
C GLU A 20 -31.36 -17.11 2.86
N LEU A 21 -30.48 -17.15 1.84
CA LEU A 21 -29.58 -18.28 1.63
C LEU A 21 -28.53 -18.37 2.74
N ARG A 22 -27.93 -17.24 3.15
CA ARG A 22 -27.00 -17.20 4.28
C ARG A 22 -27.64 -17.76 5.55
N ALA A 23 -28.83 -17.28 5.87
CA ALA A 23 -29.57 -17.75 7.04
C ALA A 23 -29.94 -19.25 6.95
N ALA A 24 -30.48 -19.68 5.80
CA ALA A 24 -30.87 -21.07 5.59
C ALA A 24 -29.70 -22.06 5.75
N PHE A 25 -28.51 -21.69 5.21
CA PHE A 25 -27.31 -22.51 5.33
C PHE A 25 -26.81 -22.61 6.77
N LEU A 26 -26.68 -21.49 7.47
CA LEU A 26 -26.22 -21.47 8.85
C LEU A 26 -27.19 -22.17 9.79
N ASP A 27 -28.51 -21.94 9.66
CA ASP A 27 -29.55 -22.58 10.46
C ASP A 27 -29.55 -24.10 10.25
N PHE A 28 -29.44 -24.56 8.98
CA PHE A 28 -29.42 -25.99 8.64
C PHE A 28 -28.29 -26.75 9.35
N PHE A 29 -27.08 -26.18 9.38
CA PHE A 29 -25.93 -26.79 10.01
C PHE A 29 -25.92 -26.57 11.52
N ALA A 30 -26.42 -25.45 12.05
CA ALA A 30 -26.59 -25.22 13.48
C ALA A 30 -27.55 -26.24 14.10
N GLU A 31 -28.67 -26.56 13.41
CA GLU A 31 -29.61 -27.63 13.84
C GLU A 31 -28.95 -29.00 13.91
N ARG A 32 -27.81 -29.22 13.22
CA ARG A 32 -26.99 -30.43 13.21
C ARG A 32 -25.77 -30.35 14.14
N GLY A 33 -25.75 -29.37 15.05
CA GLY A 33 -24.71 -29.16 16.06
C GLY A 33 -23.44 -28.50 15.61
N HIS A 34 -23.42 -27.84 14.44
CA HIS A 34 -22.29 -27.00 14.03
C HIS A 34 -22.36 -25.65 14.75
N THR A 35 -21.22 -25.15 15.18
CA THR A 35 -21.11 -23.81 15.73
C THR A 35 -21.02 -22.78 14.60
N PRO A 36 -21.96 -21.83 14.50
CA PRO A 36 -21.83 -20.75 13.55
C PRO A 36 -20.63 -19.85 13.91
N VAL A 37 -19.72 -19.65 12.95
CA VAL A 37 -18.51 -18.84 13.11
C VAL A 37 -18.56 -17.69 12.13
N SER A 38 -18.27 -16.48 12.62
CA SER A 38 -18.24 -15.29 11.79
C SER A 38 -17.11 -15.34 10.74
N SER A 39 -17.31 -14.67 9.61
CA SER A 39 -16.27 -14.53 8.60
C SER A 39 -15.00 -13.91 9.18
N SER A 40 -13.87 -14.54 8.92
CA SER A 40 -12.56 -13.98 9.23
C SER A 40 -12.15 -12.90 8.24
N SER A 41 -11.07 -12.17 8.55
CA SER A 41 -10.48 -11.20 7.65
C SER A 41 -10.00 -11.84 6.33
N LEU A 42 -10.02 -11.05 5.26
CA LEU A 42 -9.39 -11.41 3.99
C LEU A 42 -7.87 -11.49 4.07
N ILE A 43 -7.27 -10.94 5.13
CA ILE A 43 -5.84 -11.05 5.43
C ILE A 43 -5.65 -12.25 6.35
N PRO A 44 -5.17 -13.40 5.85
CA PRO A 44 -4.99 -14.60 6.66
C PRO A 44 -3.80 -14.46 7.61
N HIS A 45 -3.81 -15.23 8.69
CA HIS A 45 -2.66 -15.41 9.59
C HIS A 45 -1.58 -16.36 9.00
N ASP A 46 -1.81 -16.91 7.81
CA ASP A 46 -0.90 -17.80 7.09
C ASP A 46 -0.06 -17.00 6.07
N ASP A 47 1.23 -16.88 6.33
CA ASP A 47 2.17 -16.14 5.46
C ASP A 47 2.35 -16.78 4.07
N SER A 48 1.92 -18.04 3.87
CA SER A 48 1.97 -18.70 2.57
C SER A 48 0.88 -18.22 1.61
N LEU A 49 -0.12 -17.50 2.10
CA LEU A 49 -1.27 -17.01 1.35
C LEU A 49 -1.31 -15.47 1.33
N LEU A 50 -1.60 -14.91 0.16
CA LEU A 50 -1.86 -13.47 0.04
C LEU A 50 -3.20 -13.09 0.67
N PHE A 51 -4.25 -13.89 0.42
CA PHE A 51 -5.60 -13.65 0.90
C PHE A 51 -6.24 -14.94 1.40
N THR A 52 -7.27 -14.81 2.22
CA THR A 52 -8.17 -15.91 2.56
C THR A 52 -8.91 -16.33 1.29
N ASN A 53 -8.52 -17.44 0.69
CA ASN A 53 -8.98 -17.91 -0.62
C ASN A 53 -9.99 -19.06 -0.54
N ALA A 54 -10.24 -19.59 0.67
CA ALA A 54 -11.19 -20.68 0.94
C ALA A 54 -11.73 -20.61 2.37
N GLY A 55 -12.90 -21.19 2.59
CA GLY A 55 -13.58 -21.20 3.90
C GLY A 55 -12.79 -21.88 5.02
N MET A 56 -11.91 -22.83 4.66
CA MET A 56 -11.11 -23.58 5.62
C MET A 56 -9.87 -22.84 6.15
N VAL A 57 -9.43 -21.77 5.48
CA VAL A 57 -8.16 -21.08 5.82
C VAL A 57 -8.11 -20.66 7.29
N PRO A 58 -9.17 -20.09 7.90
CA PRO A 58 -9.16 -19.75 9.33
C PRO A 58 -9.07 -20.95 10.26
N PHE A 59 -9.42 -22.14 9.78
CA PHE A 59 -9.46 -23.39 10.55
C PHE A 59 -8.25 -24.30 10.29
N LYS A 60 -7.29 -23.88 9.47
CA LYS A 60 -6.09 -24.68 9.16
C LYS A 60 -5.38 -25.23 10.39
N PRO A 61 -5.13 -24.46 11.48
CA PRO A 61 -4.46 -24.98 12.68
C PRO A 61 -5.19 -26.17 13.30
N TYR A 62 -6.53 -26.20 13.21
CA TYR A 62 -7.35 -27.31 13.76
C TYR A 62 -7.22 -28.57 12.90
N PHE A 63 -7.15 -28.45 11.57
CA PHE A 63 -6.99 -29.58 10.66
C PHE A 63 -5.63 -30.25 10.80
N VAL A 64 -4.56 -29.47 10.94
CA VAL A 64 -3.20 -30.02 11.07
C VAL A 64 -2.85 -30.43 12.51
N GLY A 65 -3.69 -30.07 13.49
CA GLY A 65 -3.52 -30.41 14.92
C GLY A 65 -2.57 -29.48 15.67
N ASP A 66 -2.26 -28.31 15.11
CA ASP A 66 -1.45 -27.28 15.77
C ASP A 66 -2.20 -26.64 16.93
N GLU A 67 -3.54 -26.57 16.82
CA GLU A 67 -4.42 -26.04 17.85
C GLU A 67 -5.60 -27.00 18.09
N THR A 68 -6.08 -27.04 19.32
CA THR A 68 -7.30 -27.81 19.68
C THR A 68 -8.54 -26.98 19.35
N PRO A 69 -9.45 -27.46 18.47
CA PRO A 69 -10.64 -26.70 18.13
C PRO A 69 -11.55 -26.51 19.34
N PRO A 70 -12.13 -25.32 19.59
CA PRO A 70 -13.05 -25.09 20.71
C PRO A 70 -14.43 -25.75 20.50
N TYR A 71 -14.66 -26.29 19.31
CA TYR A 71 -15.89 -27.02 18.92
C TYR A 71 -15.54 -28.15 17.94
N PRO A 72 -16.27 -29.28 17.96
CA PRO A 72 -15.97 -30.41 17.08
C PRO A 72 -16.36 -30.18 15.63
N ARG A 73 -17.28 -29.25 15.37
CA ARG A 73 -17.78 -28.87 14.04
C ARG A 73 -18.16 -27.41 13.98
N ALA A 74 -17.96 -26.80 12.82
CA ALA A 74 -18.28 -25.40 12.57
C ALA A 74 -19.04 -25.20 11.25
N THR A 75 -19.72 -24.06 11.13
CA THR A 75 -20.28 -23.57 9.86
C THR A 75 -20.00 -22.08 9.73
N SER A 76 -19.67 -21.63 8.53
CA SER A 76 -19.41 -20.21 8.27
C SER A 76 -19.77 -19.80 6.87
N ILE A 77 -19.89 -18.48 6.69
CA ILE A 77 -19.95 -17.82 5.38
C ILE A 77 -18.73 -16.97 5.31
N GLN A 78 -17.70 -17.48 4.65
CA GLN A 78 -16.38 -16.85 4.61
C GLN A 78 -16.22 -15.96 3.39
N LYS A 79 -15.82 -14.71 3.63
CA LYS A 79 -15.31 -13.81 2.59
C LYS A 79 -14.04 -14.41 2.00
N CYS A 80 -13.97 -14.57 0.68
CA CYS A 80 -12.81 -15.11 -0.01
C CYS A 80 -12.33 -14.19 -1.13
N VAL A 81 -11.01 -14.15 -1.35
CA VAL A 81 -10.40 -13.45 -2.48
C VAL A 81 -9.45 -14.36 -3.23
N ARG A 82 -9.67 -14.49 -4.56
CA ARG A 82 -8.83 -15.23 -5.52
C ARG A 82 -8.31 -14.29 -6.59
N ALA A 83 -7.28 -13.50 -6.24
CA ALA A 83 -6.69 -12.49 -7.13
C ALA A 83 -5.16 -12.49 -7.08
N GLY A 84 -4.54 -13.66 -6.97
CA GLY A 84 -3.10 -13.84 -6.93
C GLY A 84 -2.68 -15.17 -6.33
N GLY A 85 -1.43 -15.57 -6.52
CA GLY A 85 -0.93 -16.86 -6.09
C GLY A 85 -1.43 -18.02 -6.95
N LYS A 86 -1.64 -19.20 -6.34
CA LYS A 86 -2.09 -20.42 -7.04
C LYS A 86 -3.52 -20.33 -7.56
N HIS A 87 -4.40 -19.66 -6.82
CA HIS A 87 -5.79 -19.41 -7.21
C HIS A 87 -5.93 -17.96 -7.64
N ASN A 88 -6.07 -17.72 -8.94
CA ASN A 88 -6.15 -16.38 -9.52
C ASN A 88 -7.22 -16.32 -10.60
N ASP A 89 -8.36 -15.78 -10.28
CA ASP A 89 -9.52 -15.68 -11.18
C ASP A 89 -9.61 -14.30 -11.86
N LEU A 90 -8.68 -13.37 -11.56
CA LEU A 90 -8.78 -11.96 -11.96
C LEU A 90 -8.97 -11.73 -13.46
N ASP A 91 -8.27 -12.51 -14.29
CA ASP A 91 -8.28 -12.34 -15.75
C ASP A 91 -9.58 -12.87 -16.37
N ASP A 92 -10.29 -13.81 -15.70
CA ASP A 92 -11.54 -14.41 -16.11
C ASP A 92 -12.79 -13.61 -15.66
N VAL A 93 -12.63 -12.70 -14.72
CA VAL A 93 -13.72 -11.84 -14.22
C VAL A 93 -14.38 -11.06 -15.34
N GLY A 94 -15.72 -11.15 -15.38
CA GLY A 94 -16.57 -10.50 -16.39
C GLY A 94 -16.69 -11.25 -17.71
N ARG A 95 -15.78 -12.19 -17.98
CA ARG A 95 -15.72 -12.99 -19.22
C ARG A 95 -16.44 -14.34 -19.09
N THR A 96 -16.40 -14.92 -17.90
CA THR A 96 -17.05 -16.19 -17.58
C THR A 96 -18.29 -16.00 -16.72
N ASN A 97 -19.10 -17.05 -16.60
CA ASN A 97 -20.30 -17.08 -15.76
C ASN A 97 -20.05 -17.70 -14.38
N ARG A 98 -18.80 -17.73 -13.89
CA ARG A 98 -18.45 -18.48 -12.66
C ARG A 98 -17.26 -17.96 -11.87
N HIS A 99 -16.47 -17.00 -12.39
CA HIS A 99 -15.24 -16.53 -11.74
C HIS A 99 -15.37 -15.11 -11.18
N PHE A 100 -14.91 -14.95 -9.93
CA PHE A 100 -14.92 -13.70 -9.20
C PHE A 100 -13.59 -13.55 -8.45
N THR A 101 -13.10 -12.32 -8.30
CA THR A 101 -11.98 -12.08 -7.38
C THR A 101 -12.44 -12.11 -5.93
N PHE A 102 -13.61 -11.55 -5.62
CA PHE A 102 -14.25 -11.67 -4.31
C PHE A 102 -15.54 -12.51 -4.42
N PHE A 103 -15.73 -13.43 -3.51
CA PHE A 103 -16.96 -14.23 -3.39
C PHE A 103 -17.17 -14.69 -1.95
N GLU A 104 -18.39 -15.14 -1.68
CA GLU A 104 -18.75 -15.71 -0.39
C GLU A 104 -18.79 -17.24 -0.47
N MET A 105 -18.06 -17.89 0.42
CA MET A 105 -18.01 -19.35 0.49
C MET A 105 -18.80 -19.85 1.70
N LEU A 106 -19.90 -20.55 1.43
CA LEU A 106 -20.69 -21.28 2.41
C LEU A 106 -19.93 -22.57 2.77
N GLY A 107 -19.62 -22.77 4.04
CA GLY A 107 -18.81 -23.91 4.49
C GLY A 107 -19.33 -24.58 5.74
N ASN A 108 -19.24 -25.91 5.78
CA ASN A 108 -19.39 -26.70 6.99
C ASN A 108 -18.14 -27.57 7.19
N PHE A 109 -17.70 -27.65 8.44
CA PHE A 109 -16.40 -28.19 8.81
C PHE A 109 -16.56 -29.23 9.92
N SER A 110 -15.78 -30.32 9.85
CA SER A 110 -15.64 -31.31 10.89
C SER A 110 -14.17 -31.47 11.25
N PHE A 111 -13.87 -31.39 12.53
CA PHE A 111 -12.52 -31.58 13.07
C PHE A 111 -12.42 -32.95 13.72
N GLY A 112 -12.51 -34.01 12.89
CA GLY A 112 -12.46 -35.39 13.32
C GLY A 112 -13.75 -35.93 13.99
N ASP A 113 -14.89 -35.23 13.86
CA ASP A 113 -16.15 -35.59 14.50
C ASP A 113 -17.08 -36.42 13.58
N TYR A 114 -17.29 -35.94 12.32
CA TYR A 114 -18.00 -36.70 11.28
C TYR A 114 -17.17 -36.71 9.99
N PHE A 115 -17.56 -37.62 9.06
CA PHE A 115 -16.83 -37.75 7.80
C PHE A 115 -17.79 -37.91 6.61
N LYS A 116 -17.39 -38.61 5.54
CA LYS A 116 -18.10 -38.69 4.23
C LYS A 116 -19.59 -38.99 4.33
N ALA A 117 -20.00 -39.99 5.18
CA ALA A 117 -21.38 -40.46 5.23
C ALA A 117 -22.37 -39.35 5.63
N ASP A 118 -22.03 -38.59 6.67
CA ASP A 118 -22.89 -37.53 7.15
C ASP A 118 -22.75 -36.30 6.25
N ALA A 119 -21.53 -35.94 5.79
CA ALA A 119 -21.30 -34.82 4.91
C ALA A 119 -22.11 -34.93 3.61
N ILE A 120 -22.02 -36.07 2.94
CA ILE A 120 -22.72 -36.33 1.68
C ILE A 120 -24.26 -36.32 1.90
N LYS A 121 -24.73 -36.96 2.95
CA LYS A 121 -26.17 -37.03 3.27
C LYS A 121 -26.73 -35.62 3.54
N TRP A 122 -26.04 -34.80 4.35
CA TRP A 122 -26.51 -33.47 4.68
C TRP A 122 -26.41 -32.51 3.47
N ALA A 123 -25.42 -32.66 2.62
CA ALA A 123 -25.34 -31.88 1.38
C ALA A 123 -26.53 -32.17 0.47
N TRP A 124 -26.89 -33.44 0.30
CA TRP A 124 -28.05 -33.82 -0.49
C TRP A 124 -29.36 -33.34 0.12
N GLU A 125 -29.53 -33.49 1.45
CA GLU A 125 -30.71 -33.02 2.18
C GLU A 125 -30.87 -31.49 2.10
N LEU A 126 -29.76 -30.74 2.24
CA LEU A 126 -29.78 -29.29 2.09
C LEU A 126 -30.32 -28.91 0.71
N TYR A 127 -29.80 -29.48 -0.37
CA TYR A 127 -30.20 -29.12 -1.71
C TYR A 127 -31.61 -29.57 -2.07
N THR A 128 -31.96 -30.78 -1.77
CA THR A 128 -33.24 -31.37 -2.24
C THR A 128 -34.44 -31.13 -1.31
N VAL A 129 -34.19 -30.83 -0.01
CA VAL A 129 -35.29 -30.60 0.94
C VAL A 129 -35.36 -29.14 1.38
N THR A 130 -34.19 -28.51 1.77
CA THR A 130 -34.19 -27.17 2.33
C THR A 130 -34.21 -26.12 1.20
N LEU A 131 -33.41 -26.30 0.15
CA LEU A 131 -33.31 -25.40 -0.98
C LEU A 131 -34.29 -25.77 -2.13
N ASP A 132 -34.99 -26.89 -2.03
CA ASP A 132 -36.03 -27.37 -2.97
C ASP A 132 -35.53 -27.47 -4.42
N LEU A 133 -34.25 -27.88 -4.62
CA LEU A 133 -33.67 -28.09 -5.93
C LEU A 133 -34.14 -29.46 -6.51
N ASP A 134 -34.42 -29.49 -7.82
CA ASP A 134 -34.82 -30.72 -8.52
C ASP A 134 -33.67 -31.75 -8.51
N PRO A 135 -33.82 -32.91 -7.82
CA PRO A 135 -32.79 -33.92 -7.75
C PRO A 135 -32.43 -34.53 -9.10
N GLU A 136 -33.32 -34.45 -10.12
CA GLU A 136 -33.04 -34.95 -11.45
C GLU A 136 -32.01 -34.09 -12.24
N ARG A 137 -31.79 -32.87 -11.81
CA ARG A 137 -30.80 -31.95 -12.39
C ARG A 137 -29.44 -31.95 -11.64
N LEU A 138 -29.33 -32.72 -10.55
CA LEU A 138 -28.11 -32.81 -9.77
C LEU A 138 -27.20 -33.93 -10.29
N TRP A 139 -25.94 -33.62 -10.51
CA TRP A 139 -24.85 -34.53 -10.87
C TRP A 139 -23.75 -34.47 -9.83
N VAL A 140 -22.94 -35.53 -9.74
CA VAL A 140 -21.87 -35.62 -8.76
C VAL A 140 -20.59 -36.13 -9.40
N THR A 141 -19.46 -35.60 -8.97
CA THR A 141 -18.14 -36.16 -9.27
C THR A 141 -17.48 -36.67 -8.00
N VAL A 142 -16.62 -37.66 -8.14
CA VAL A 142 -15.80 -38.23 -7.05
C VAL A 142 -14.40 -38.51 -7.55
N HIS A 143 -13.42 -38.50 -6.64
CA HIS A 143 -12.05 -38.84 -7.02
C HIS A 143 -11.95 -40.31 -7.48
N THR A 144 -11.11 -40.59 -8.48
CA THR A 144 -10.91 -41.92 -9.09
C THR A 144 -10.62 -43.04 -8.09
N THR A 145 -10.04 -42.73 -6.93
CA THR A 145 -9.72 -43.70 -5.88
C THR A 145 -10.72 -43.71 -4.72
N ASP A 146 -11.79 -42.91 -4.77
CA ASP A 146 -12.75 -42.77 -3.65
C ASP A 146 -14.00 -43.61 -3.87
N ASP A 147 -13.84 -44.93 -3.77
CA ASP A 147 -14.92 -45.90 -3.86
C ASP A 147 -15.94 -45.75 -2.75
N GLU A 148 -15.54 -45.22 -1.60
CA GLU A 148 -16.42 -45.00 -0.45
C GLU A 148 -17.42 -43.88 -0.73
N ALA A 149 -16.96 -42.75 -1.28
CA ALA A 149 -17.85 -41.64 -1.64
C ALA A 149 -18.85 -42.06 -2.73
N GLU A 150 -18.39 -42.76 -3.78
CA GLU A 150 -19.28 -43.25 -4.84
C GLU A 150 -20.36 -44.18 -4.24
N LYS A 151 -19.97 -45.12 -3.36
CA LYS A 151 -20.91 -46.03 -2.71
C LYS A 151 -21.94 -45.28 -1.85
N ILE A 152 -21.54 -44.24 -1.12
CA ILE A 152 -22.46 -43.44 -0.32
C ILE A 152 -23.45 -42.70 -1.21
N TRP A 153 -23.00 -42.08 -2.29
CA TRP A 153 -23.84 -41.41 -3.24
C TRP A 153 -24.86 -42.38 -3.90
N HIS A 154 -24.42 -43.57 -4.26
CA HIS A 154 -25.29 -44.54 -4.94
C HIS A 154 -26.21 -45.31 -3.99
N GLU A 155 -25.64 -45.90 -2.94
CA GLU A 155 -26.43 -46.83 -2.08
C GLU A 155 -27.18 -46.12 -0.95
N VAL A 156 -26.65 -44.98 -0.42
CA VAL A 156 -27.25 -44.27 0.73
C VAL A 156 -28.15 -43.14 0.25
N VAL A 157 -27.64 -42.31 -0.65
CA VAL A 157 -28.40 -41.19 -1.25
C VAL A 157 -29.38 -41.69 -2.32
N GLY A 158 -29.02 -42.73 -3.07
CA GLY A 158 -29.85 -43.29 -4.14
C GLY A 158 -29.62 -42.65 -5.51
N LEU A 159 -28.52 -41.96 -5.70
CA LEU A 159 -28.17 -41.32 -6.98
C LEU A 159 -27.80 -42.39 -8.01
N PRO A 160 -28.39 -42.36 -9.25
CA PRO A 160 -28.01 -43.29 -10.30
C PRO A 160 -26.52 -43.20 -10.67
N LEU A 161 -25.87 -44.33 -10.93
CA LEU A 161 -24.46 -44.40 -11.28
C LEU A 161 -24.09 -43.57 -12.51
N GLU A 162 -25.01 -43.44 -13.49
CA GLU A 162 -24.83 -42.60 -14.67
C GLU A 162 -24.72 -41.11 -14.38
N ARG A 163 -25.09 -40.65 -13.18
CA ARG A 163 -24.94 -39.27 -12.69
C ARG A 163 -23.77 -39.08 -11.73
N ILE A 164 -22.96 -40.12 -11.53
CA ILE A 164 -21.73 -40.08 -10.73
C ILE A 164 -20.57 -40.28 -11.67
N GLN A 165 -19.69 -39.26 -11.83
CA GLN A 165 -18.51 -39.36 -12.67
C GLN A 165 -17.23 -39.39 -11.81
N ARG A 166 -16.23 -40.16 -12.24
CA ARG A 166 -14.93 -40.24 -11.57
C ARG A 166 -13.91 -39.38 -12.27
N LEU A 167 -13.31 -38.42 -11.55
CA LEU A 167 -12.26 -37.54 -12.06
C LEU A 167 -10.97 -37.74 -11.27
N GLY A 168 -9.85 -37.35 -11.86
CA GLY A 168 -8.51 -37.42 -11.26
C GLY A 168 -8.21 -36.22 -10.38
N ASP A 169 -7.21 -35.44 -10.81
CA ASP A 169 -6.73 -34.29 -10.07
C ASP A 169 -7.81 -33.23 -9.84
N ASP A 170 -8.82 -33.13 -10.66
CA ASP A 170 -9.95 -32.19 -10.49
C ASP A 170 -10.74 -32.47 -9.19
N ASN A 171 -10.80 -33.74 -8.76
CA ASN A 171 -11.39 -34.14 -7.50
C ASN A 171 -10.37 -34.45 -6.41
N PHE A 172 -9.19 -33.79 -6.44
CA PHE A 172 -8.21 -33.82 -5.36
C PHE A 172 -7.83 -32.39 -4.94
N TRP A 173 -8.46 -31.89 -3.89
CA TRP A 173 -8.27 -30.52 -3.46
C TRP A 173 -7.00 -30.34 -2.64
N ARG A 174 -6.28 -29.21 -2.85
CA ARG A 174 -5.08 -28.80 -2.12
C ARG A 174 -5.19 -27.31 -1.77
N MET A 175 -4.93 -26.95 -0.52
CA MET A 175 -4.95 -25.56 -0.07
C MET A 175 -3.91 -24.69 -0.82
N ALA A 176 -2.67 -25.21 -0.89
CA ALA A 176 -1.54 -24.62 -1.58
C ALA A 176 -0.57 -25.74 -2.04
N ASP A 177 0.69 -25.42 -2.29
CA ASP A 177 1.72 -26.45 -2.56
C ASP A 177 2.02 -27.28 -1.31
N THR A 178 1.73 -26.77 -0.11
CA THR A 178 1.83 -27.43 1.18
C THR A 178 0.56 -27.21 1.98
N GLY A 179 0.30 -28.10 2.94
CA GLY A 179 -0.84 -28.00 3.88
C GLY A 179 -1.92 -29.04 3.63
N PRO A 180 -3.09 -28.89 4.31
CA PRO A 180 -4.17 -29.87 4.27
C PRO A 180 -4.68 -30.13 2.84
N CYS A 181 -4.93 -31.40 2.53
CA CYS A 181 -5.45 -31.83 1.24
C CYS A 181 -6.19 -33.19 1.33
N GLY A 182 -6.93 -33.50 0.28
CA GLY A 182 -7.60 -34.80 0.20
C GLY A 182 -8.52 -34.91 -1.03
N PRO A 183 -9.07 -36.13 -1.27
CA PRO A 183 -10.07 -36.34 -2.32
C PRO A 183 -11.31 -35.50 -2.05
N SER A 184 -11.97 -35.07 -3.10
CA SER A 184 -13.22 -34.32 -3.02
C SER A 184 -14.34 -34.99 -3.82
N SER A 185 -15.56 -34.56 -3.48
CA SER A 185 -16.76 -34.86 -4.24
C SER A 185 -17.49 -33.57 -4.50
N GLU A 186 -17.77 -33.30 -5.76
CA GLU A 186 -18.41 -32.05 -6.18
C GLU A 186 -19.84 -32.30 -6.63
N ILE A 187 -20.73 -31.35 -6.35
CA ILE A 187 -22.13 -31.36 -6.77
C ILE A 187 -22.31 -30.31 -7.87
N PHE A 188 -22.88 -30.74 -8.98
CA PHE A 188 -23.15 -29.92 -10.15
C PHE A 188 -24.62 -29.78 -10.43
N TRP A 189 -25.00 -28.63 -10.98
CA TRP A 189 -26.32 -28.35 -11.46
C TRP A 189 -26.36 -28.39 -13.00
N ASP A 190 -27.27 -29.19 -13.58
CA ASP A 190 -27.51 -29.24 -15.04
C ASP A 190 -28.38 -28.06 -15.46
N LEU A 191 -27.83 -27.08 -16.18
CA LEU A 191 -28.53 -25.94 -16.74
C LEU A 191 -29.52 -26.34 -17.86
N GLY A 192 -29.40 -27.55 -18.38
CA GLY A 192 -30.31 -28.08 -19.38
C GLY A 192 -29.78 -28.08 -20.81
N PRO A 193 -30.59 -28.56 -21.76
CA PRO A 193 -30.15 -28.88 -23.13
C PRO A 193 -29.72 -27.65 -23.95
N ASP A 194 -30.19 -26.47 -23.59
CA ASP A 194 -29.84 -25.22 -24.30
C ASP A 194 -28.35 -24.84 -24.09
N HIS A 195 -27.70 -25.43 -23.08
CA HIS A 195 -26.31 -25.24 -22.75
C HIS A 195 -25.38 -26.35 -23.30
N GLY A 196 -25.87 -27.22 -24.14
CA GLY A 196 -25.08 -28.24 -24.83
C GLY A 196 -25.47 -29.69 -24.54
N PRO A 197 -24.63 -30.66 -25.00
CA PRO A 197 -24.94 -32.07 -24.88
C PRO A 197 -24.89 -32.58 -23.43
N ALA A 198 -25.68 -33.63 -23.14
CA ALA A 198 -25.73 -34.28 -21.83
C ALA A 198 -24.57 -35.27 -21.63
N THR A 199 -23.35 -34.73 -21.50
CA THR A 199 -22.10 -35.52 -21.34
C THR A 199 -21.69 -35.64 -19.87
N GLY A 200 -22.40 -34.98 -18.95
CA GLY A 200 -22.02 -34.84 -17.56
C GLY A 200 -20.93 -33.79 -17.33
N PRO A 201 -20.56 -33.52 -16.05
CA PRO A 201 -19.58 -32.50 -15.66
C PRO A 201 -18.22 -32.63 -16.37
N ALA A 202 -17.68 -33.84 -16.49
CA ALA A 202 -16.41 -34.13 -17.17
C ALA A 202 -16.37 -33.76 -18.67
N GLY A 203 -17.52 -33.58 -19.30
CA GLY A 203 -17.59 -33.38 -20.75
C GLY A 203 -18.13 -32.02 -21.19
N ASN A 204 -18.71 -31.23 -20.31
CA ASN A 204 -19.30 -29.93 -20.63
C ASN A 204 -19.51 -29.04 -19.43
N GLU A 205 -18.50 -28.28 -19.10
CA GLU A 205 -18.49 -27.31 -17.97
C GLU A 205 -19.45 -26.12 -18.18
N ASP A 206 -19.85 -25.80 -19.39
CA ASP A 206 -20.81 -24.71 -19.67
C ASP A 206 -22.26 -25.12 -19.34
N ARG A 207 -22.55 -26.40 -19.36
CA ARG A 207 -23.84 -26.95 -18.98
C ARG A 207 -23.93 -27.35 -17.53
N TYR A 208 -22.86 -27.92 -16.99
CA TYR A 208 -22.83 -28.43 -15.63
C TYR A 208 -22.02 -27.48 -14.71
N VAL A 209 -22.75 -26.70 -13.92
CA VAL A 209 -22.14 -25.71 -13.02
C VAL A 209 -21.89 -26.35 -11.66
N GLU A 210 -20.62 -26.35 -11.22
CA GLU A 210 -20.27 -26.73 -9.85
C GLU A 210 -20.91 -25.75 -8.87
N ILE A 211 -21.70 -26.29 -7.94
CA ILE A 211 -22.40 -25.53 -6.90
C ILE A 211 -21.89 -25.83 -5.48
N TRP A 212 -21.21 -26.97 -5.26
CA TRP A 212 -20.63 -27.33 -3.96
C TRP A 212 -19.49 -28.31 -4.12
N ASN A 213 -18.39 -28.08 -3.36
CA ASN A 213 -17.26 -29.00 -3.25
C ASN A 213 -17.19 -29.53 -1.83
N LEU A 214 -17.24 -30.86 -1.64
CA LEU A 214 -17.10 -31.56 -0.38
C LEU A 214 -15.70 -32.17 -0.32
N VAL A 215 -14.78 -31.57 0.43
CA VAL A 215 -13.41 -32.04 0.54
C VAL A 215 -13.26 -32.93 1.77
N PHE A 216 -12.73 -34.12 1.57
CA PHE A 216 -12.45 -35.11 2.61
C PHE A 216 -10.96 -35.03 2.98
N MET A 217 -10.65 -34.13 3.92
CA MET A 217 -9.29 -33.85 4.38
C MET A 217 -8.69 -35.09 5.07
N GLN A 218 -7.67 -35.64 4.47
CA GLN A 218 -7.00 -36.84 4.96
C GLN A 218 -5.50 -36.69 5.11
N TYR A 219 -4.89 -35.75 4.38
CA TYR A 219 -3.45 -35.60 4.29
C TYR A 219 -3.00 -34.15 4.50
N ASP A 220 -1.74 -34.03 4.95
CA ASP A 220 -0.97 -32.78 4.96
C ASP A 220 0.16 -32.91 3.92
N ALA A 221 0.15 -32.07 2.88
CA ALA A 221 1.20 -32.06 1.85
C ALA A 221 2.44 -31.32 2.35
N LYS A 222 3.60 -31.99 2.32
CA LYS A 222 4.88 -31.44 2.73
C LYS A 222 5.61 -30.78 1.54
N PRO A 223 6.66 -29.94 1.78
CA PRO A 223 7.39 -29.24 0.72
C PRO A 223 8.07 -30.17 -0.30
N ASP A 224 8.36 -31.41 0.07
CA ASP A 224 8.94 -32.45 -0.79
C ASP A 224 7.90 -33.24 -1.59
N GLY A 225 6.60 -32.92 -1.41
CA GLY A 225 5.47 -33.59 -2.06
C GLY A 225 4.95 -34.81 -1.32
N GLU A 226 5.53 -35.19 -0.17
CA GLU A 226 5.01 -36.28 0.66
C GLU A 226 3.63 -35.91 1.22
N LEU A 227 2.69 -36.87 1.20
CA LEU A 227 1.36 -36.76 1.80
C LEU A 227 1.37 -37.49 3.16
N VAL A 228 1.40 -36.74 4.25
CA VAL A 228 1.36 -37.26 5.62
C VAL A 228 -0.08 -37.32 6.09
N PRO A 229 -0.59 -38.41 6.65
CA PRO A 229 -1.96 -38.44 7.19
C PRO A 229 -2.17 -37.38 8.26
N LEU A 230 -3.34 -36.71 8.20
CA LEU A 230 -3.79 -35.81 9.28
C LEU A 230 -4.05 -36.56 10.59
N PRO A 231 -4.03 -35.86 11.75
CA PRO A 231 -4.33 -36.45 13.06
C PRO A 231 -5.69 -37.15 13.11
N ALA A 232 -6.68 -36.60 12.39
CA ALA A 232 -8.00 -37.21 12.21
C ALA A 232 -8.57 -36.89 10.84
N PRO A 233 -9.30 -37.83 10.18
CA PRO A 233 -10.06 -37.52 8.97
C PRO A 233 -11.07 -36.42 9.25
N SER A 234 -11.06 -35.38 8.45
CA SER A 234 -11.82 -34.16 8.65
C SER A 234 -12.62 -33.80 7.42
N VAL A 235 -13.59 -32.89 7.57
CA VAL A 235 -14.42 -32.42 6.44
C VAL A 235 -14.24 -30.91 6.31
N ASP A 236 -13.95 -30.49 5.09
CA ASP A 236 -14.01 -29.11 4.61
C ASP A 236 -14.98 -29.05 3.46
N THR A 237 -15.90 -28.08 3.44
CA THR A 237 -16.77 -27.91 2.30
C THR A 237 -16.80 -26.45 1.86
N GLY A 238 -17.00 -26.24 0.56
CA GLY A 238 -17.11 -24.91 -0.02
C GLY A 238 -18.15 -24.82 -1.13
N ALA A 239 -19.23 -24.06 -0.88
CA ALA A 239 -20.24 -23.74 -1.86
C ALA A 239 -20.22 -22.24 -2.14
N GLY A 240 -20.04 -21.84 -3.43
CA GLY A 240 -20.11 -20.44 -3.80
C GLY A 240 -21.52 -19.89 -3.65
N LEU A 241 -21.71 -18.88 -2.79
CA LEU A 241 -23.01 -18.26 -2.56
C LEU A 241 -23.62 -17.76 -3.87
N GLU A 242 -22.82 -17.05 -4.68
CA GLU A 242 -23.28 -16.44 -5.94
C GLU A 242 -23.73 -17.49 -6.96
N ARG A 243 -23.03 -18.63 -7.08
CA ARG A 243 -23.41 -19.74 -7.96
C ARG A 243 -24.71 -20.38 -7.50
N ASN A 244 -24.87 -20.59 -6.20
CA ASN A 244 -26.10 -21.14 -5.63
C ASN A 244 -27.29 -20.19 -5.81
N LEU A 245 -27.08 -18.88 -5.65
CA LEU A 245 -28.12 -17.88 -5.90
C LEU A 245 -28.57 -17.87 -7.35
N ALA A 246 -27.65 -18.00 -8.32
CA ALA A 246 -28.01 -18.06 -9.71
C ALA A 246 -28.96 -19.23 -10.01
N VAL A 247 -28.73 -20.38 -9.40
CA VAL A 247 -29.60 -21.57 -9.50
C VAL A 247 -30.95 -21.31 -8.81
N LEU A 248 -30.95 -20.79 -7.58
CA LEU A 248 -32.18 -20.57 -6.79
C LEU A 248 -33.06 -19.46 -7.36
N GLN A 249 -32.49 -18.46 -8.00
CA GLN A 249 -33.19 -17.35 -8.62
C GLN A 249 -33.60 -17.66 -10.08
N ASP A 250 -33.22 -18.82 -10.61
CA ASP A 250 -33.37 -19.19 -12.03
C ASP A 250 -32.82 -18.08 -12.95
N ALA A 251 -31.67 -17.52 -12.53
CA ALA A 251 -31.02 -16.42 -13.23
C ALA A 251 -30.28 -16.91 -14.48
N ALA A 252 -30.32 -16.14 -15.55
CA ALA A 252 -29.61 -16.47 -16.80
C ALA A 252 -28.08 -16.52 -16.61
N SER A 253 -27.58 -15.76 -15.66
CA SER A 253 -26.16 -15.73 -15.29
C SER A 253 -25.97 -15.33 -13.82
N VAL A 254 -24.79 -15.60 -13.27
CA VAL A 254 -24.40 -15.09 -11.94
C VAL A 254 -24.43 -13.55 -11.86
N TRP A 255 -24.35 -12.86 -13.01
CA TRP A 255 -24.40 -11.40 -13.10
C TRP A 255 -25.83 -10.84 -12.95
N ASP A 256 -26.83 -11.70 -13.01
CA ASP A 256 -28.25 -11.32 -12.94
C ASP A 256 -28.88 -11.54 -11.54
N ILE A 257 -28.09 -12.02 -10.55
CA ILE A 257 -28.55 -12.24 -9.18
C ILE A 257 -28.71 -10.92 -8.41
N ASP A 258 -29.46 -10.99 -7.31
CA ASP A 258 -29.78 -9.86 -6.44
C ASP A 258 -28.56 -9.12 -5.87
N VAL A 259 -27.40 -9.78 -5.74
CA VAL A 259 -26.16 -9.16 -5.32
C VAL A 259 -25.52 -8.33 -6.44
N PHE A 260 -25.49 -8.82 -7.69
CA PHE A 260 -24.78 -8.16 -8.78
C PHE A 260 -25.61 -7.14 -9.55
N ARG A 261 -26.92 -7.35 -9.72
CA ARG A 261 -27.76 -6.41 -10.49
C ARG A 261 -27.70 -4.96 -10.00
N PRO A 262 -27.79 -4.68 -8.67
CA PRO A 262 -27.63 -3.32 -8.17
C PRO A 262 -26.23 -2.73 -8.41
N LEU A 263 -25.17 -3.56 -8.32
CA LEU A 263 -23.79 -3.13 -8.58
C LEU A 263 -23.58 -2.80 -10.06
N ILE A 264 -24.14 -3.63 -10.97
CA ILE A 264 -24.14 -3.35 -12.42
C ILE A 264 -24.94 -2.07 -12.71
N ALA A 265 -26.10 -1.89 -12.08
CA ALA A 265 -26.88 -0.66 -12.23
C ALA A 265 -26.12 0.60 -11.80
N ALA A 266 -25.32 0.53 -10.75
CA ALA A 266 -24.42 1.61 -10.36
C ALA A 266 -23.34 1.88 -11.44
N ALA A 267 -22.75 0.81 -12.02
CA ALA A 267 -21.80 0.93 -13.12
C ALA A 267 -22.45 1.54 -14.38
N GLU A 268 -23.70 1.15 -14.73
CA GLU A 268 -24.49 1.77 -15.79
C GLU A 268 -24.68 3.28 -15.55
N ALA A 269 -25.06 3.64 -14.34
CA ALA A 269 -25.33 5.04 -13.97
C ALA A 269 -24.09 5.95 -14.11
N VAL A 270 -22.90 5.47 -13.75
CA VAL A 270 -21.67 6.29 -13.82
C VAL A 270 -21.01 6.29 -15.19
N THR A 271 -21.31 5.29 -16.05
CA THR A 271 -20.74 5.22 -17.39
C THR A 271 -21.70 5.69 -18.48
N GLY A 272 -23.01 5.75 -18.19
CA GLY A 272 -24.04 6.03 -19.18
C GLY A 272 -24.27 4.91 -20.20
N VAL A 273 -23.68 3.73 -20.01
CA VAL A 273 -23.78 2.55 -20.88
C VAL A 273 -24.71 1.53 -20.26
N SER A 274 -25.72 1.05 -21.01
CA SER A 274 -26.65 0.05 -20.51
C SER A 274 -26.10 -1.37 -20.65
N TYR A 275 -26.31 -2.18 -19.63
CA TYR A 275 -25.99 -3.60 -19.62
C TYR A 275 -27.00 -4.39 -20.43
N GLY A 276 -26.52 -5.27 -21.29
CA GLY A 276 -27.36 -6.18 -22.08
C GLY A 276 -27.60 -7.49 -21.35
N THR A 277 -26.83 -8.52 -21.73
CA THR A 277 -26.99 -9.88 -21.19
C THR A 277 -25.64 -10.62 -21.22
N PHE A 278 -25.58 -11.76 -20.58
CA PHE A 278 -24.41 -12.68 -20.67
C PHE A 278 -24.62 -13.60 -21.92
N PRO A 279 -23.53 -13.89 -22.71
CA PRO A 279 -22.16 -13.38 -22.63
C PRO A 279 -22.01 -11.91 -23.03
N GLY A 280 -22.90 -11.36 -23.88
CA GLY A 280 -22.97 -9.97 -24.24
C GLY A 280 -21.83 -9.44 -25.07
N THR A 281 -21.66 -8.11 -25.05
CA THR A 281 -20.66 -7.34 -25.75
C THR A 281 -19.43 -7.03 -24.87
N ALA A 282 -18.39 -6.41 -25.45
CA ALA A 282 -17.24 -5.91 -24.69
C ALA A 282 -17.64 -4.88 -23.61
N SER A 283 -18.69 -4.07 -23.87
CA SER A 283 -19.23 -3.14 -22.90
C SER A 283 -19.87 -3.86 -21.72
N ASP A 284 -20.58 -4.97 -21.96
CA ASP A 284 -21.18 -5.80 -20.90
C ASP A 284 -20.08 -6.42 -20.02
N VAL A 285 -18.99 -6.89 -20.62
CA VAL A 285 -17.81 -7.38 -19.89
C VAL A 285 -17.24 -6.27 -18.98
N SER A 286 -17.11 -5.06 -19.52
CA SER A 286 -16.58 -3.93 -18.74
C SER A 286 -17.49 -3.57 -17.57
N LEU A 287 -18.81 -3.56 -17.73
CA LEU A 287 -19.78 -3.29 -16.66
C LEU A 287 -19.72 -4.35 -15.55
N ARG A 288 -19.57 -5.63 -15.92
CA ARG A 288 -19.38 -6.73 -14.95
C ARG A 288 -18.08 -6.57 -14.16
N ILE A 289 -16.99 -6.22 -14.84
CA ILE A 289 -15.69 -5.94 -14.17
C ILE A 289 -15.82 -4.77 -13.19
N LEU A 290 -16.51 -3.69 -13.56
CA LEU A 290 -16.75 -2.57 -12.66
C LEU A 290 -17.52 -2.99 -11.41
N ALA A 291 -18.61 -3.73 -11.57
CA ALA A 291 -19.44 -4.21 -10.47
C ALA A 291 -18.68 -5.13 -9.52
N GLU A 292 -17.96 -6.11 -10.06
CA GLU A 292 -17.20 -7.08 -9.29
C GLU A 292 -15.98 -6.44 -8.59
N HIS A 293 -15.22 -5.64 -9.31
CA HIS A 293 -14.05 -4.97 -8.74
C HIS A 293 -14.43 -3.89 -7.72
N GLY A 294 -15.60 -3.23 -7.89
CA GLY A 294 -16.19 -2.35 -6.88
C GLY A 294 -16.41 -3.08 -5.56
N ARG A 295 -16.96 -4.30 -5.62
CA ARG A 295 -17.13 -5.17 -4.47
C ARG A 295 -15.79 -5.56 -3.85
N THR A 296 -14.89 -6.08 -4.64
CA THR A 296 -13.58 -6.56 -4.17
C THR A 296 -12.75 -5.46 -3.51
N MET A 297 -12.63 -4.27 -4.13
CA MET A 297 -11.84 -3.18 -3.55
C MET A 297 -12.44 -2.67 -2.24
N THR A 298 -13.77 -2.66 -2.11
CA THR A 298 -14.46 -2.25 -0.89
C THR A 298 -14.08 -3.15 0.29
N PHE A 299 -14.17 -4.46 0.11
CA PHE A 299 -13.85 -5.42 1.18
C PHE A 299 -12.35 -5.47 1.51
N LEU A 300 -11.47 -5.43 0.51
CA LEU A 300 -10.03 -5.42 0.74
C LEU A 300 -9.58 -4.21 1.55
N VAL A 301 -10.09 -3.01 1.21
CA VAL A 301 -9.73 -1.79 1.96
C VAL A 301 -10.34 -1.80 3.36
N ALA A 302 -11.58 -2.26 3.51
CA ALA A 302 -12.22 -2.38 4.83
C ALA A 302 -11.47 -3.34 5.76
N ASP A 303 -10.89 -4.42 5.22
CA ASP A 303 -10.04 -5.36 5.98
C ASP A 303 -8.59 -4.84 6.17
N GLY A 304 -8.27 -3.64 5.67
CA GLY A 304 -7.02 -2.92 5.95
C GLY A 304 -5.93 -3.08 4.91
N VAL A 305 -6.25 -3.57 3.70
CA VAL A 305 -5.31 -3.55 2.56
C VAL A 305 -5.29 -2.15 1.96
N VAL A 306 -4.10 -1.61 1.71
CA VAL A 306 -3.92 -0.32 1.03
C VAL A 306 -3.13 -0.50 -0.26
N PRO A 307 -3.42 0.26 -1.34
CA PRO A 307 -2.70 0.12 -2.60
C PRO A 307 -1.20 0.39 -2.43
N SER A 308 -0.36 -0.55 -2.85
CA SER A 308 1.10 -0.46 -2.79
C SER A 308 1.76 -1.04 -4.05
N ASN A 309 3.10 -1.10 -4.09
CA ASN A 309 3.85 -1.69 -5.21
C ASN A 309 4.17 -3.17 -5.01
N GLU A 310 3.87 -3.74 -3.87
CA GLU A 310 4.25 -5.10 -3.48
C GLU A 310 3.08 -5.84 -2.83
N GLU A 311 3.11 -7.16 -2.88
CA GLU A 311 2.22 -8.09 -2.19
C GLU A 311 0.72 -7.78 -2.32
N ARG A 312 -0.04 -7.83 -1.22
CA ARG A 312 -1.50 -7.59 -1.17
C ARG A 312 -1.91 -6.24 -1.74
N GLY A 313 -1.11 -5.20 -1.43
CA GLY A 313 -1.39 -3.84 -1.90
C GLY A 313 -1.20 -3.68 -3.41
N TYR A 314 -0.28 -4.44 -4.03
CA TYR A 314 -0.14 -4.49 -5.48
C TYR A 314 -1.38 -5.10 -6.15
N VAL A 315 -1.90 -6.19 -5.59
CA VAL A 315 -3.13 -6.83 -6.10
C VAL A 315 -4.32 -5.87 -6.04
N LEU A 316 -4.53 -5.22 -4.89
CA LEU A 316 -5.59 -4.21 -4.76
C LEU A 316 -5.42 -3.06 -5.76
N ARG A 317 -4.20 -2.54 -5.92
CA ARG A 317 -3.90 -1.50 -6.91
C ARG A 317 -4.23 -1.96 -8.33
N ARG A 318 -3.89 -3.20 -8.69
CA ARG A 318 -4.21 -3.80 -9.98
C ARG A 318 -5.73 -3.85 -10.21
N ILE A 319 -6.50 -4.28 -9.22
CA ILE A 319 -7.97 -4.36 -9.28
C ILE A 319 -8.58 -2.97 -9.49
N ILE A 320 -8.17 -1.96 -8.70
CA ILE A 320 -8.66 -0.58 -8.85
C ILE A 320 -8.33 -0.05 -10.25
N ARG A 321 -7.09 -0.20 -10.71
CA ARG A 321 -6.65 0.32 -12.01
C ARG A 321 -7.32 -0.40 -13.19
N ARG A 322 -7.60 -1.70 -13.04
CA ARG A 322 -8.36 -2.46 -14.04
C ARG A 322 -9.79 -1.94 -14.14
N ALA A 323 -10.47 -1.69 -13.02
CA ALA A 323 -11.78 -1.07 -13.00
C ALA A 323 -11.76 0.32 -13.67
N VAL A 324 -10.83 1.19 -13.30
CA VAL A 324 -10.68 2.54 -13.87
C VAL A 324 -10.43 2.51 -15.38
N ARG A 325 -9.62 1.57 -15.87
CA ARG A 325 -9.42 1.36 -17.32
C ARG A 325 -10.73 1.00 -18.01
N HIS A 326 -11.50 0.04 -17.47
CA HIS A 326 -12.76 -0.37 -18.06
C HIS A 326 -13.79 0.76 -18.04
N ALA A 327 -13.82 1.59 -16.98
CA ALA A 327 -14.63 2.80 -16.96
C ALA A 327 -14.22 3.81 -18.06
N PHE A 328 -12.91 4.00 -18.24
CA PHE A 328 -12.38 4.85 -19.32
C PHE A 328 -12.76 4.35 -20.71
N LEU A 329 -12.71 3.02 -20.95
CA LEU A 329 -13.13 2.39 -22.22
C LEU A 329 -14.63 2.59 -22.48
N LEU A 330 -15.45 2.70 -21.44
CA LEU A 330 -16.88 3.02 -21.53
C LEU A 330 -17.16 4.53 -21.65
N GLY A 331 -16.13 5.38 -21.61
CA GLY A 331 -16.23 6.83 -21.78
C GLY A 331 -16.55 7.59 -20.49
N ALA A 332 -16.36 7.00 -19.32
CA ALA A 332 -16.57 7.70 -18.05
C ALA A 332 -15.45 8.73 -17.81
N GLU A 333 -15.81 10.01 -17.73
CA GLU A 333 -14.89 11.12 -17.49
C GLU A 333 -14.66 11.38 -15.99
N ASP A 334 -15.70 11.24 -15.17
CA ASP A 334 -15.68 11.41 -13.72
C ASP A 334 -15.19 10.16 -12.99
N LEU A 335 -14.91 10.31 -11.67
CA LEU A 335 -14.55 9.19 -10.80
C LEU A 335 -15.71 8.18 -10.69
N VAL A 336 -15.41 6.91 -10.90
CA VAL A 336 -16.41 5.82 -10.83
C VAL A 336 -16.34 5.05 -9.51
N THR A 337 -15.17 4.97 -8.88
CA THR A 337 -14.99 4.16 -7.67
C THR A 337 -15.88 4.58 -6.50
N PRO A 338 -16.19 5.87 -6.25
CA PRO A 338 -17.11 6.24 -5.17
C PRO A 338 -18.51 5.63 -5.31
N ALA A 339 -19.06 5.64 -6.52
CA ALA A 339 -20.39 5.10 -6.76
C ALA A 339 -20.43 3.56 -6.62
N LEU A 340 -19.38 2.87 -7.07
CA LEU A 340 -19.23 1.43 -6.93
C LEU A 340 -19.10 1.00 -5.45
N VAL A 341 -18.35 1.75 -4.66
CA VAL A 341 -18.22 1.54 -3.21
C VAL A 341 -19.54 1.74 -2.51
N ASN A 342 -20.24 2.86 -2.78
CA ASN A 342 -21.55 3.15 -2.19
C ASN A 342 -22.55 2.02 -2.50
N ALA A 343 -22.65 1.59 -3.76
CA ALA A 343 -23.51 0.49 -4.13
C ALA A 343 -23.15 -0.82 -3.41
N THR A 344 -21.86 -1.11 -3.23
CA THR A 344 -21.42 -2.29 -2.48
C THR A 344 -21.82 -2.21 -1.01
N VAL A 345 -21.68 -1.06 -0.36
CA VAL A 345 -22.10 -0.83 1.02
C VAL A 345 -23.61 -0.95 1.16
N ASP A 346 -24.38 -0.43 0.21
CA ASP A 346 -25.84 -0.52 0.21
C ASP A 346 -26.32 -1.98 0.08
N VAL A 347 -25.68 -2.79 -0.76
CA VAL A 347 -26.06 -4.18 -1.02
C VAL A 347 -25.60 -5.13 0.09
N MET A 348 -24.38 -4.96 0.59
CA MET A 348 -23.72 -5.95 1.46
C MET A 348 -23.51 -5.49 2.90
N GLY A 349 -23.72 -4.21 3.20
CA GLY A 349 -23.47 -3.64 4.54
C GLY A 349 -24.34 -4.23 5.65
N GLY A 350 -25.52 -4.81 5.30
CA GLY A 350 -26.36 -5.54 6.25
C GLY A 350 -25.71 -6.81 6.77
N ALA A 351 -25.05 -7.58 5.89
CA ALA A 351 -24.34 -8.80 6.24
C ALA A 351 -22.92 -8.51 6.80
N TYR A 352 -22.31 -7.40 6.39
CA TYR A 352 -20.92 -7.03 6.72
C TYR A 352 -20.84 -5.59 7.27
N PRO A 353 -21.17 -5.37 8.55
CA PRO A 353 -21.19 -4.03 9.15
C PRO A 353 -19.83 -3.32 9.13
N GLU A 354 -18.74 -4.04 8.99
CA GLU A 354 -17.40 -3.48 8.89
C GLU A 354 -17.22 -2.56 7.67
N ILE A 355 -17.82 -2.88 6.52
CA ILE A 355 -17.73 -2.01 5.34
C ILE A 355 -18.50 -0.70 5.52
N VAL A 356 -19.56 -0.70 6.32
CA VAL A 356 -20.29 0.51 6.70
C VAL A 356 -19.44 1.37 7.63
N LYS A 357 -18.80 0.77 8.64
CA LYS A 357 -17.93 1.46 9.59
C LYS A 357 -16.69 2.09 8.93
N GLN A 358 -16.17 1.45 7.89
CA GLN A 358 -14.97 1.89 7.19
C GLN A 358 -15.27 2.68 5.90
N HIS A 359 -16.53 3.04 5.65
CA HIS A 359 -16.99 3.63 4.40
C HIS A 359 -16.14 4.82 3.95
N ASP A 360 -15.91 5.81 4.82
CA ASP A 360 -15.15 7.01 4.47
C ASP A 360 -13.68 6.71 4.17
N LEU A 361 -13.09 5.75 4.90
CA LEU A 361 -11.74 5.27 4.62
C LEU A 361 -11.66 4.62 3.24
N VAL A 362 -12.62 3.72 2.93
CA VAL A 362 -12.66 3.04 1.64
C VAL A 362 -12.76 4.06 0.52
N LEU A 363 -13.72 5.00 0.60
CA LEU A 363 -13.88 6.08 -0.37
C LEU A 363 -12.58 6.87 -0.56
N GLY A 364 -11.94 7.29 0.54
CA GLY A 364 -10.71 8.08 0.49
C GLY A 364 -9.56 7.35 -0.18
N VAL A 365 -9.40 6.04 0.06
CA VAL A 365 -8.32 5.24 -0.51
C VAL A 365 -8.52 5.00 -2.00
N VAL A 366 -9.72 4.53 -2.41
CA VAL A 366 -9.96 4.13 -3.81
C VAL A 366 -10.05 5.34 -4.74
N SER A 367 -10.70 6.42 -4.30
CA SER A 367 -10.81 7.64 -5.11
C SER A 367 -9.45 8.25 -5.45
N ARG A 368 -8.52 8.31 -4.47
CA ARG A 368 -7.16 8.81 -4.73
C ARG A 368 -6.34 7.92 -5.64
N GLU A 369 -6.47 6.59 -5.54
CA GLU A 369 -5.78 5.71 -6.48
C GLU A 369 -6.35 5.87 -7.89
N GLU A 370 -7.66 6.08 -8.03
CA GLU A 370 -8.30 6.41 -9.31
C GLU A 370 -7.81 7.75 -9.85
N GLU A 371 -7.83 8.83 -9.06
CA GLU A 371 -7.34 10.17 -9.46
C GLU A 371 -5.90 10.12 -9.97
N ARG A 372 -5.01 9.47 -9.22
CA ARG A 372 -3.61 9.30 -9.59
C ARG A 372 -3.44 8.51 -10.89
N PHE A 373 -4.20 7.46 -11.04
CA PHE A 373 -4.08 6.61 -12.23
C PHE A 373 -4.66 7.30 -13.47
N ARG A 374 -5.77 8.03 -13.35
CA ARG A 374 -6.35 8.82 -14.45
C ARG A 374 -5.37 9.84 -15.01
N GLN A 375 -4.53 10.47 -14.18
CA GLN A 375 -3.49 11.42 -14.63
C GLN A 375 -2.47 10.78 -15.59
N THR A 376 -2.22 9.49 -15.48
CA THR A 376 -1.22 8.76 -16.27
C THR A 376 -1.84 7.82 -17.30
N LEU A 377 -3.13 7.48 -17.16
CA LEU A 377 -3.82 6.47 -17.97
C LEU A 377 -3.82 6.81 -19.45
N SER A 378 -4.29 8.00 -19.84
CA SER A 378 -4.36 8.42 -21.25
C SER A 378 -2.99 8.37 -21.92
N ARG A 379 -1.95 8.90 -21.24
CA ARG A 379 -0.59 8.89 -21.77
C ARG A 379 -0.01 7.47 -21.84
N GLY A 380 -0.32 6.63 -20.84
CA GLY A 380 0.11 5.23 -20.81
C GLY A 380 -0.51 4.43 -21.96
N LEU A 381 -1.80 4.63 -22.22
CA LEU A 381 -2.52 4.00 -23.33
C LEU A 381 -1.98 4.46 -24.69
N GLU A 382 -1.78 5.76 -24.91
CA GLU A 382 -1.21 6.29 -26.16
C GLU A 382 0.17 5.71 -26.47
N LEU A 383 1.03 5.62 -25.45
CA LEU A 383 2.37 5.04 -25.60
C LEU A 383 2.31 3.54 -25.89
N LEU A 384 1.48 2.81 -25.15
CA LEU A 384 1.29 1.36 -25.36
C LEU A 384 0.71 1.10 -26.75
N ASP A 385 -0.25 1.89 -27.22
CA ASP A 385 -0.80 1.83 -28.57
C ASP A 385 0.30 2.02 -29.63
N GLY A 386 1.20 2.98 -29.40
CA GLY A 386 2.34 3.20 -30.28
C GLY A 386 3.35 2.07 -30.29
N VAL A 387 3.53 1.33 -29.18
CA VAL A 387 4.40 0.15 -29.07
C VAL A 387 3.75 -1.04 -29.78
N VAL A 388 2.50 -1.37 -29.42
CA VAL A 388 1.72 -2.52 -29.95
C VAL A 388 1.53 -2.43 -31.47
N ALA A 389 1.38 -1.21 -32.00
CA ALA A 389 1.30 -0.98 -33.45
C ALA A 389 2.60 -1.37 -34.19
N LYS A 390 3.75 -1.32 -33.54
CA LYS A 390 5.05 -1.68 -34.11
C LYS A 390 5.37 -3.18 -33.98
N GLY A 391 4.80 -3.89 -33.02
CA GLY A 391 5.04 -5.29 -32.75
C GLY A 391 4.70 -5.70 -31.34
N ASP A 392 5.34 -6.76 -30.85
CA ASP A 392 5.27 -7.22 -29.48
C ASP A 392 5.93 -6.22 -28.53
N VAL A 393 5.47 -6.18 -27.28
CA VAL A 393 5.98 -5.27 -26.25
C VAL A 393 7.28 -5.80 -25.67
N THR A 394 8.37 -5.05 -25.78
CA THR A 394 9.67 -5.46 -25.24
C THR A 394 9.72 -5.31 -23.71
N GLY A 395 10.67 -6.00 -23.07
CA GLY A 395 10.92 -5.86 -21.62
C GLY A 395 11.25 -4.42 -21.21
N ASP A 396 11.95 -3.66 -22.07
CA ASP A 396 12.26 -2.24 -21.84
C ASP A 396 11.03 -1.34 -21.93
N ASP A 397 10.16 -1.55 -22.92
CA ASP A 397 8.89 -0.80 -23.02
C ASP A 397 7.99 -1.09 -21.83
N ALA A 398 7.86 -2.36 -21.46
CA ALA A 398 7.07 -2.78 -20.30
C ALA A 398 7.61 -2.19 -18.98
N PHE A 399 8.94 -2.18 -18.81
CA PHE A 399 9.59 -1.56 -17.65
C PHE A 399 9.37 -0.05 -17.61
N PHE A 400 9.49 0.64 -18.72
CA PHE A 400 9.24 2.07 -18.81
C PHE A 400 7.79 2.44 -18.45
N LEU A 401 6.82 1.70 -18.98
CA LEU A 401 5.40 1.86 -18.66
C LEU A 401 5.14 1.65 -17.16
N HIS A 402 5.77 0.62 -16.58
CA HIS A 402 5.58 0.27 -15.17
C HIS A 402 6.27 1.25 -14.23
N ASP A 403 7.56 1.52 -14.42
CA ASP A 403 8.40 2.29 -13.49
C ASP A 403 8.14 3.80 -13.59
N THR A 404 7.99 4.32 -14.82
CA THR A 404 7.87 5.77 -15.07
C THR A 404 6.44 6.26 -15.03
N LEU A 405 5.49 5.48 -15.55
CA LEU A 405 4.08 5.87 -15.64
C LEU A 405 3.19 5.16 -14.61
N GLY A 406 3.76 4.21 -13.84
CA GLY A 406 2.99 3.43 -12.88
C GLY A 406 1.91 2.55 -13.53
N PHE A 407 2.11 2.15 -14.81
CA PHE A 407 1.19 1.32 -15.57
C PHE A 407 1.46 -0.16 -15.22
N PRO A 408 0.57 -0.89 -14.56
CA PRO A 408 0.86 -2.26 -14.13
C PRO A 408 1.22 -3.17 -15.28
N ILE A 409 2.22 -4.05 -15.09
CA ILE A 409 2.68 -5.00 -16.12
C ILE A 409 1.55 -5.92 -16.57
N ASP A 410 0.70 -6.36 -15.66
CA ASP A 410 -0.44 -7.22 -15.98
C ASP A 410 -1.46 -6.51 -16.87
N LEU A 411 -1.67 -5.21 -16.64
CA LEU A 411 -2.54 -4.40 -17.49
C LEU A 411 -1.92 -4.18 -18.88
N THR A 412 -0.59 -3.99 -18.95
CA THR A 412 0.15 -3.94 -20.21
C THR A 412 -0.02 -5.25 -21.00
N ARG A 413 0.05 -6.39 -20.29
CA ARG A 413 -0.15 -7.72 -20.89
C ARG A 413 -1.58 -7.90 -21.39
N GLU A 414 -2.58 -7.63 -20.56
CA GLU A 414 -4.00 -7.74 -20.93
C GLU A 414 -4.32 -6.94 -22.21
N ILE A 415 -3.83 -5.68 -22.30
CA ILE A 415 -4.05 -4.81 -23.45
C ILE A 415 -3.31 -5.32 -24.70
N ALA A 416 -2.08 -5.82 -24.54
CA ALA A 416 -1.33 -6.38 -25.64
C ALA A 416 -2.00 -7.64 -26.21
N GLU A 417 -2.46 -8.55 -25.34
CA GLU A 417 -3.18 -9.78 -25.69
C GLU A 417 -4.51 -9.50 -26.39
N GLU A 418 -5.28 -8.51 -25.92
CA GLU A 418 -6.54 -8.04 -26.59
C GLU A 418 -6.27 -7.60 -28.04
N ARG A 419 -5.04 -7.19 -28.37
CA ARG A 419 -4.61 -6.78 -29.71
C ARG A 419 -3.80 -7.84 -30.47
N GLY A 420 -3.74 -9.07 -29.93
CA GLY A 420 -3.03 -10.21 -30.52
C GLY A 420 -1.50 -10.06 -30.47
N ARG A 421 -0.96 -9.38 -29.45
CA ARG A 421 0.46 -9.18 -29.20
C ARG A 421 0.91 -9.84 -27.91
N THR A 422 2.21 -10.09 -27.79
CA THR A 422 2.84 -10.63 -26.59
C THR A 422 3.70 -9.57 -25.88
N VAL A 423 3.98 -9.81 -24.59
CA VAL A 423 4.85 -8.97 -23.75
C VAL A 423 6.04 -9.79 -23.26
N ASP A 424 7.24 -9.26 -23.40
CA ASP A 424 8.47 -9.86 -22.88
C ASP A 424 8.55 -9.70 -21.35
N ILE A 425 7.88 -10.61 -20.63
CA ILE A 425 7.84 -10.64 -19.17
C ILE A 425 9.20 -10.92 -18.55
N ASP A 426 10.03 -11.74 -19.19
CA ASP A 426 11.35 -12.12 -18.66
C ASP A 426 12.32 -10.94 -18.78
N GLY A 427 12.30 -10.21 -19.89
CA GLY A 427 13.03 -8.95 -20.04
C GLY A 427 12.58 -7.89 -19.03
N PHE A 428 11.29 -7.76 -18.79
CA PHE A 428 10.74 -6.88 -17.74
C PHE A 428 11.27 -7.26 -16.35
N ARG A 429 11.22 -8.56 -15.98
CA ARG A 429 11.74 -9.04 -14.69
C ARG A 429 13.23 -8.77 -14.51
N ALA A 430 14.01 -8.94 -15.58
CA ALA A 430 15.44 -8.64 -15.57
C ALA A 430 15.69 -7.15 -15.25
N ARG A 431 14.95 -6.23 -15.88
CA ARG A 431 15.05 -4.78 -15.60
C ARG A 431 14.63 -4.41 -14.18
N MET A 432 13.57 -5.02 -13.66
CA MET A 432 13.14 -4.84 -12.26
C MET A 432 14.21 -5.31 -11.27
N LEU A 433 14.88 -6.44 -11.58
CA LEU A 433 15.98 -6.96 -10.75
C LEU A 433 17.20 -6.02 -10.77
N GLU A 434 17.57 -5.47 -11.93
CA GLU A 434 18.64 -4.47 -12.05
C GLU A 434 18.35 -3.22 -11.21
N GLN A 435 17.10 -2.73 -11.24
CA GLN A 435 16.69 -1.59 -10.43
C GLN A 435 16.80 -1.88 -8.93
N ARG A 436 16.28 -3.04 -8.48
CA ARG A 436 16.38 -3.48 -7.08
C ARG A 436 17.82 -3.63 -6.61
N THR A 437 18.69 -4.18 -7.47
CA THR A 437 20.11 -4.36 -7.16
C THR A 437 20.81 -3.01 -7.02
N ARG A 438 20.57 -2.06 -7.94
CA ARG A 438 21.09 -0.68 -7.83
C ARG A 438 20.63 0.03 -6.57
N ALA A 439 19.35 -0.13 -6.19
CA ALA A 439 18.82 0.42 -4.93
C ALA A 439 19.47 -0.22 -3.70
N LYS A 440 19.68 -1.55 -3.70
CA LYS A 440 20.41 -2.27 -2.64
C LYS A 440 21.89 -1.85 -2.53
N GLU A 441 22.56 -1.67 -3.65
CA GLU A 441 23.97 -1.22 -3.70
C GLU A 441 24.12 0.23 -3.21
N ALA A 442 23.20 1.12 -3.58
CA ALA A 442 23.15 2.48 -3.07
C ALA A 442 22.90 2.49 -1.55
N HIS A 443 22.08 1.59 -1.03
CA HIS A 443 21.82 1.44 0.41
C HIS A 443 23.03 0.82 1.15
N LYS A 444 23.72 -0.16 0.55
CA LYS A 444 24.99 -0.72 1.08
C LYS A 444 26.14 0.31 1.09
N ALA A 445 26.22 1.16 0.08
CA ALA A 445 27.22 2.22 0.01
C ALA A 445 27.02 3.31 1.09
N ALA A 446 25.79 3.43 1.62
CA ALA A 446 25.44 4.38 2.68
C ALA A 446 25.67 3.86 4.11
N GLY A 447 26.01 2.57 4.34
CA GLY A 447 26.19 2.01 5.68
C GLY A 447 26.60 0.53 5.70
N GLY A 448 27.70 0.16 5.04
CA GLY A 448 28.18 -1.22 5.01
C GLY A 448 28.70 -1.69 6.35
N LYS A 449 27.96 -2.53 7.07
CA LYS A 449 28.48 -3.34 8.20
C LYS A 449 29.27 -4.51 7.59
N GLY A 450 30.49 -4.76 8.12
CA GLY A 450 31.39 -5.81 7.66
C GLY A 450 30.78 -7.23 7.68
N GLU A 451 31.34 -8.13 6.87
CA GLU A 451 30.95 -9.54 6.82
C GLU A 451 31.07 -10.18 8.22
N GLY A 452 29.95 -10.69 8.74
CA GLY A 452 29.91 -11.45 9.99
C GLY A 452 30.51 -12.87 9.84
N ALA A 453 30.65 -13.61 10.95
CA ALA A 453 31.03 -15.00 10.94
C ALA A 453 30.04 -15.88 10.12
N PRO A 454 30.46 -17.07 9.64
CA PRO A 454 29.59 -17.98 8.89
C PRO A 454 28.35 -18.39 9.72
N LEU A 455 27.22 -18.58 9.06
CA LEU A 455 25.96 -18.97 9.71
C LEU A 455 26.08 -20.35 10.41
N GLU A 456 26.92 -21.22 9.89
CA GLU A 456 27.26 -22.54 10.46
C GLU A 456 27.83 -22.39 11.87
N LEU A 457 28.76 -21.47 12.06
CA LEU A 457 29.35 -21.20 13.39
C LEU A 457 28.30 -20.75 14.39
N TYR A 458 27.37 -19.89 13.96
CA TYR A 458 26.31 -19.44 14.87
C TYR A 458 25.33 -20.58 15.23
N ARG A 459 25.05 -21.50 14.32
CA ARG A 459 24.23 -22.70 14.60
C ARG A 459 24.90 -23.61 15.62
N GLU A 460 26.20 -23.91 15.42
CA GLU A 460 26.99 -24.70 16.36
C GLU A 460 26.97 -24.07 17.76
N LEU A 461 27.12 -22.73 17.85
CA LEU A 461 27.08 -22.03 19.14
C LEU A 461 25.71 -22.07 19.78
N VAL A 462 24.62 -21.96 19.04
CA VAL A 462 23.26 -22.08 19.59
C VAL A 462 23.01 -23.48 20.14
N ASP A 463 23.39 -24.50 19.38
CA ASP A 463 23.21 -25.91 19.79
C ASP A 463 24.07 -26.29 21.02
N GLU A 464 25.31 -25.73 21.10
CA GLU A 464 26.22 -25.99 22.23
C GLU A 464 25.86 -25.20 23.49
N LEU A 465 25.51 -23.91 23.35
CA LEU A 465 25.46 -22.95 24.46
C LEU A 465 24.04 -22.70 24.97
N GLY A 466 23.04 -22.96 24.16
CA GLY A 466 21.65 -22.56 24.42
C GLY A 466 21.44 -21.04 24.33
N PRO A 467 20.24 -20.53 24.66
CA PRO A 467 19.94 -19.12 24.59
C PRO A 467 20.64 -18.31 25.67
N THR A 468 21.06 -17.08 25.32
CA THR A 468 21.57 -16.09 26.27
C THR A 468 20.43 -15.57 27.16
N ASP A 469 20.60 -15.56 28.48
CA ASP A 469 19.62 -15.00 29.43
C ASP A 469 19.72 -13.46 29.44
N PHE A 470 18.60 -12.78 29.11
CA PHE A 470 18.54 -11.32 29.05
C PHE A 470 18.07 -10.72 30.38
N THR A 471 19.00 -10.18 31.19
CA THR A 471 18.74 -9.53 32.48
C THR A 471 18.40 -8.05 32.36
N GLY A 472 18.70 -7.42 31.21
CA GLY A 472 18.69 -5.98 30.98
C GLY A 472 17.33 -5.30 30.94
N ARG A 473 16.24 -5.99 31.24
CA ARG A 473 14.94 -5.35 31.44
C ARG A 473 14.92 -4.49 32.70
N GLN A 474 15.59 -4.92 33.74
CA GLN A 474 15.66 -4.23 35.05
C GLN A 474 17.09 -3.82 35.40
N GLU A 475 18.11 -4.56 34.96
CA GLU A 475 19.50 -4.37 35.33
C GLU A 475 20.27 -3.56 34.27
N TYR A 476 21.21 -2.70 34.73
CA TYR A 476 22.18 -2.04 33.88
C TYR A 476 23.55 -2.74 33.91
N GLU A 477 23.69 -3.65 34.87
CA GLU A 477 24.92 -4.41 35.11
C GLU A 477 24.59 -5.84 35.51
N THR A 478 25.27 -6.80 34.92
CA THR A 478 25.16 -8.21 35.28
C THR A 478 26.53 -8.67 35.77
N VAL A 479 26.60 -9.04 37.05
CA VAL A 479 27.83 -9.52 37.72
C VAL A 479 27.85 -11.05 37.62
N GLY A 480 29.06 -11.61 37.39
CA GLY A 480 29.29 -13.05 37.32
C GLY A 480 28.72 -13.71 36.04
N ALA A 481 28.60 -12.95 34.97
CA ALA A 481 28.34 -13.49 33.64
C ALA A 481 29.58 -14.31 33.18
N LYS A 482 29.37 -15.34 32.37
CA LYS A 482 30.46 -16.18 31.84
C LYS A 482 30.65 -15.93 30.36
N VAL A 483 31.88 -15.74 29.94
CA VAL A 483 32.27 -15.71 28.54
C VAL A 483 32.15 -17.11 27.97
N ARG A 484 31.17 -17.32 27.05
CA ARG A 484 30.88 -18.63 26.46
C ARG A 484 31.56 -18.82 25.11
N ALA A 485 31.80 -17.77 24.37
CA ALA A 485 32.60 -17.78 23.17
C ALA A 485 33.17 -16.38 22.87
N VAL A 486 34.35 -16.37 22.23
CA VAL A 486 34.98 -15.19 21.65
C VAL A 486 35.10 -15.43 20.14
N ILE A 487 34.61 -14.50 19.32
CA ILE A 487 34.62 -14.61 17.86
C ILE A 487 35.44 -13.46 17.30
N GLY A 488 36.49 -13.79 16.53
CA GLY A 488 37.33 -12.83 15.83
C GLY A 488 37.18 -13.00 14.31
N GLY A 489 36.65 -12.01 13.64
CA GLY A 489 36.36 -12.11 12.20
C GLY A 489 35.38 -13.23 11.86
N ARG A 490 35.85 -14.34 11.31
CA ARG A 490 35.02 -15.50 10.90
C ARG A 490 35.19 -16.73 11.79
N ASP A 491 36.10 -16.69 12.77
CA ASP A 491 36.51 -17.85 13.53
C ASP A 491 36.21 -17.71 15.03
N ARG A 492 35.91 -18.84 15.70
CA ARG A 492 35.87 -18.90 17.16
C ARG A 492 37.28 -18.95 17.69
N LEU A 493 37.61 -18.05 18.62
CA LEU A 493 38.90 -17.90 19.27
C LEU A 493 38.83 -18.46 20.69
N THR A 494 39.91 -19.06 21.18
CA THR A 494 40.06 -19.44 22.60
C THR A 494 40.32 -18.22 23.47
N GLN A 495 40.99 -17.22 22.91
CA GLN A 495 41.29 -15.93 23.56
C GLN A 495 41.54 -14.83 22.52
N ALA A 496 41.42 -13.57 22.93
CA ALA A 496 41.74 -12.39 22.13
C ALA A 496 42.45 -11.34 22.96
N ASP A 497 43.54 -10.76 22.40
CA ASP A 497 44.41 -9.78 23.06
C ASP A 497 43.97 -8.34 22.74
N GLU A 498 44.53 -7.38 23.48
CA GLU A 498 44.31 -5.94 23.28
C GLU A 498 44.44 -5.51 21.81
N GLY A 499 43.54 -4.65 21.33
CA GLY A 499 43.46 -4.18 19.95
C GLY A 499 42.70 -5.11 19.02
N THR A 500 42.23 -6.27 19.51
CA THR A 500 41.46 -7.23 18.66
C THR A 500 40.00 -6.84 18.64
N ALA A 501 39.41 -6.74 17.42
CA ALA A 501 37.99 -6.61 17.23
C ALA A 501 37.30 -7.98 17.43
N VAL A 502 36.33 -8.04 18.32
CA VAL A 502 35.69 -9.29 18.75
C VAL A 502 34.17 -9.18 18.81
N SER A 503 33.51 -10.33 18.73
CA SER A 503 32.12 -10.53 19.18
C SER A 503 32.14 -11.49 20.37
N VAL A 504 31.73 -11.04 21.53
CA VAL A 504 31.71 -11.83 22.77
C VAL A 504 30.31 -12.41 22.97
N VAL A 505 30.22 -13.70 23.30
CA VAL A 505 28.96 -14.37 23.70
C VAL A 505 29.01 -14.62 25.21
N LEU A 506 27.99 -14.18 25.93
CA LEU A 506 27.79 -14.41 27.35
C LEU A 506 26.65 -15.37 27.62
N ASP A 507 26.67 -16.07 28.78
CA ASP A 507 25.55 -16.88 29.23
C ASP A 507 24.34 -16.03 29.65
N ARG A 508 24.61 -14.85 30.23
CA ARG A 508 23.61 -13.87 30.68
C ARG A 508 24.12 -12.44 30.45
N THR A 509 23.22 -11.53 30.08
CA THR A 509 23.65 -10.18 29.67
C THR A 509 22.60 -9.11 29.97
N PRO A 510 23.02 -7.87 30.38
CA PRO A 510 22.14 -6.73 30.46
C PRO A 510 21.98 -6.00 29.11
N PHE A 511 22.74 -6.40 28.07
CA PHE A 511 22.75 -5.77 26.75
C PHE A 511 21.58 -6.22 25.92
N TYR A 512 20.77 -5.29 25.45
CA TYR A 512 19.69 -5.53 24.50
C TYR A 512 20.28 -5.68 23.09
N ALA A 513 20.02 -6.81 22.45
CA ALA A 513 20.37 -7.02 21.05
C ALA A 513 19.35 -6.33 20.15
N GLU A 514 19.80 -5.67 19.07
CA GLU A 514 18.96 -4.93 18.13
C GLU A 514 17.81 -5.79 17.62
N SER A 515 16.59 -5.35 17.87
CA SER A 515 15.36 -6.04 17.48
C SER A 515 14.17 -5.08 17.54
N GLY A 516 13.11 -5.34 16.72
CA GLY A 516 11.86 -4.57 16.78
C GLY A 516 12.03 -3.07 16.52
N GLY A 517 13.09 -2.66 15.80
CA GLY A 517 13.42 -1.26 15.54
C GLY A 517 14.19 -0.55 16.65
N GLN A 518 14.35 -1.18 17.84
CA GLN A 518 15.23 -0.64 18.90
C GLN A 518 16.69 -1.03 18.62
N VAL A 519 17.59 -0.05 18.59
CA VAL A 519 19.04 -0.26 18.40
C VAL A 519 19.68 -1.04 19.55
N GLY A 520 20.72 -1.80 19.24
CA GLY A 520 21.51 -2.55 20.24
C GLY A 520 22.19 -1.64 21.24
N ASP A 521 22.49 -2.17 22.44
CA ASP A 521 23.21 -1.42 23.48
C ASP A 521 24.69 -1.37 23.24
N THR A 522 25.28 -0.39 23.88
CA THR A 522 26.74 -0.19 24.01
C THR A 522 27.14 -0.24 25.47
N GLY A 523 28.43 -0.47 25.74
CA GLY A 523 28.94 -0.51 27.13
C GLY A 523 30.28 -1.17 27.24
N VAL A 524 30.52 -1.88 28.34
CA VAL A 524 31.81 -2.50 28.68
C VAL A 524 31.57 -3.89 29.26
N ILE A 525 32.41 -4.84 28.90
CA ILE A 525 32.58 -6.14 29.57
C ILE A 525 33.96 -6.17 30.21
N GLU A 526 34.01 -6.40 31.53
CA GLU A 526 35.24 -6.47 32.34
C GLU A 526 35.35 -7.90 32.91
N THR A 527 36.46 -8.59 32.66
CA THR A 527 36.67 -9.95 33.17
C THR A 527 37.41 -9.93 34.52
N SER A 528 37.25 -10.98 35.32
CA SER A 528 38.00 -11.17 36.56
C SER A 528 39.50 -11.33 36.33
N SER A 529 39.93 -11.68 35.13
CA SER A 529 41.32 -11.72 34.66
C SER A 529 41.91 -10.34 34.37
N GLY A 530 41.10 -9.28 34.37
CA GLY A 530 41.52 -7.89 34.11
C GLY A 530 41.41 -7.43 32.66
N ALA A 531 40.80 -8.23 31.79
CA ALA A 531 40.49 -7.80 30.43
C ALA A 531 39.30 -6.84 30.42
N ARG A 532 39.36 -5.85 29.52
CA ARG A 532 38.26 -4.91 29.27
C ARG A 532 37.94 -4.85 27.80
N VAL A 533 36.68 -5.10 27.48
CA VAL A 533 36.13 -5.05 26.10
C VAL A 533 35.14 -3.91 26.01
N ARG A 534 35.40 -2.93 25.15
CA ARG A 534 34.43 -1.89 24.79
C ARG A 534 33.42 -2.49 23.80
N ILE A 535 32.14 -2.39 24.10
CA ILE A 535 31.06 -2.87 23.24
C ILE A 535 30.44 -1.67 22.51
N ASP A 536 30.56 -1.68 21.21
CA ASP A 536 30.10 -0.62 20.34
C ASP A 536 28.72 -0.93 19.73
N ASP A 537 28.27 -2.22 19.72
CA ASP A 537 26.99 -2.68 19.20
C ASP A 537 26.62 -4.07 19.77
N THR A 538 25.32 -4.35 19.89
CA THR A 538 24.82 -5.64 20.33
C THR A 538 23.77 -6.15 19.34
N GLN A 539 23.99 -7.34 18.78
CA GLN A 539 23.19 -7.93 17.70
C GLN A 539 22.82 -9.38 18.03
N TYR A 540 21.78 -9.89 17.38
CA TYR A 540 21.55 -11.34 17.32
C TYR A 540 22.41 -11.96 16.19
N GLY A 541 23.13 -13.04 16.50
CA GLY A 541 23.74 -13.92 15.50
C GLY A 541 22.68 -14.83 14.89
N LEU A 542 21.89 -15.46 15.76
CA LEU A 542 20.66 -16.23 15.50
C LEU A 542 19.67 -15.96 16.65
N PRO A 543 18.39 -16.30 16.53
CA PRO A 543 17.46 -16.18 17.65
C PRO A 543 18.01 -16.84 18.93
N GLY A 544 18.07 -16.06 20.01
CA GLY A 544 18.61 -16.51 21.28
C GLY A 544 20.14 -16.36 21.46
N LEU A 545 20.92 -16.12 20.41
CA LEU A 545 22.38 -15.92 20.48
C LEU A 545 22.72 -14.44 20.41
N VAL A 546 23.07 -13.82 21.55
CA VAL A 546 23.45 -12.41 21.63
C VAL A 546 24.96 -12.23 21.39
N LEU A 547 25.31 -11.39 20.43
CA LEU A 547 26.68 -11.04 20.06
C LEU A 547 27.00 -9.62 20.52
N HIS A 548 27.93 -9.48 21.47
CA HIS A 548 28.44 -8.20 21.93
C HIS A 548 29.65 -7.81 21.09
N ARG A 549 29.45 -6.93 20.10
CA ARG A 549 30.48 -6.52 19.14
C ARG A 549 31.29 -5.34 19.67
N GLY A 550 32.61 -5.46 19.63
CA GLY A 550 33.47 -4.42 20.14
C GLY A 550 34.95 -4.72 19.96
N GLU A 551 35.78 -4.11 20.80
CA GLU A 551 37.25 -4.21 20.76
C GLU A 551 37.81 -4.46 22.17
N VAL A 552 38.77 -5.35 22.29
CA VAL A 552 39.53 -5.55 23.52
C VAL A 552 40.40 -4.33 23.72
N VAL A 553 40.12 -3.50 24.71
CA VAL A 553 40.84 -2.23 24.97
C VAL A 553 41.91 -2.37 26.03
N GLU A 554 41.89 -3.48 26.80
CA GLU A 554 42.89 -3.77 27.84
C GLU A 554 42.90 -5.28 28.10
N GLY A 555 44.11 -5.85 28.22
CA GLY A 555 44.32 -7.25 28.60
C GLY A 555 43.96 -8.27 27.55
N THR A 556 43.66 -9.51 28.03
CA THR A 556 43.32 -10.65 27.18
C THR A 556 42.02 -11.27 27.69
N ILE A 557 41.00 -11.33 26.84
CA ILE A 557 39.72 -12.02 27.14
C ILE A 557 39.79 -13.47 26.63
N ALA A 558 39.33 -14.42 27.45
CA ALA A 558 39.30 -15.85 27.10
C ALA A 558 37.93 -16.47 27.34
N GLU A 559 37.65 -17.54 26.61
CA GLU A 559 36.49 -18.38 26.85
C GLU A 559 36.55 -19.00 28.26
N GLY A 560 35.45 -18.96 29.00
CA GLY A 560 35.33 -19.40 30.39
C GLY A 560 35.60 -18.31 31.45
N ASP A 561 36.08 -17.13 31.07
CA ASP A 561 36.27 -16.01 32.00
C ASP A 561 34.93 -15.63 32.67
N GLU A 562 35.02 -15.31 33.97
CA GLU A 562 33.92 -14.65 34.70
C GLU A 562 34.01 -13.13 34.43
N ALA A 563 32.87 -12.52 34.12
CA ALA A 563 32.83 -11.12 33.71
C ALA A 563 31.71 -10.34 34.42
N VAL A 564 31.91 -9.03 34.46
CA VAL A 564 30.91 -8.03 34.74
C VAL A 564 30.57 -7.32 33.43
N ALA A 565 29.30 -7.46 33.00
CA ALA A 565 28.78 -6.83 31.80
C ALA A 565 27.98 -5.59 32.20
N ARG A 566 28.36 -4.40 31.72
CA ARG A 566 27.72 -3.12 32.08
C ARG A 566 27.39 -2.31 30.83
N ILE A 567 26.10 -1.92 30.68
CA ILE A 567 25.65 -1.08 29.57
C ILE A 567 25.88 0.41 29.87
N ASP A 568 25.86 1.23 28.79
CA ASP A 568 25.71 2.68 28.92
C ASP A 568 24.28 3.00 29.36
N GLY A 569 24.11 3.21 30.65
CA GLY A 569 22.79 3.47 31.27
C GLY A 569 22.14 4.74 30.75
N ALA A 570 22.89 5.82 30.53
CA ALA A 570 22.34 7.08 30.03
C ALA A 570 21.79 6.93 28.60
N ARG A 571 22.52 6.21 27.76
CA ARG A 571 22.06 5.87 26.38
C ARG A 571 20.84 4.98 26.41
N ARG A 572 20.81 3.92 27.25
CA ARG A 572 19.65 3.03 27.43
C ARG A 572 18.40 3.79 27.89
N ASP A 573 18.53 4.73 28.81
CA ASP A 573 17.41 5.52 29.30
C ASP A 573 16.84 6.44 28.22
N ALA A 574 17.69 7.01 27.37
CA ALA A 574 17.25 7.77 26.21
C ALA A 574 16.48 6.87 25.21
N ILE A 575 16.96 5.66 24.95
CA ILE A 575 16.30 4.66 24.11
C ILE A 575 14.94 4.26 24.73
N ARG A 576 14.87 3.97 26.04
CA ARG A 576 13.61 3.63 26.73
C ARG A 576 12.56 4.72 26.60
N ARG A 577 12.97 6.02 26.74
CA ARG A 577 12.07 7.16 26.53
C ARG A 577 11.52 7.17 25.12
N ASN A 578 12.36 7.08 24.12
CA ASN A 578 11.95 7.09 22.71
C ASN A 578 11.11 5.86 22.37
N HIS A 579 11.40 4.68 22.93
CA HIS A 579 10.63 3.47 22.66
C HIS A 579 9.22 3.56 23.24
N THR A 580 9.09 3.96 24.50
CA THR A 580 7.75 4.10 25.10
C THR A 580 6.97 5.22 24.42
N ALA A 581 7.64 6.33 24.07
CA ALA A 581 7.01 7.42 23.31
C ALA A 581 6.49 6.98 21.93
N THR A 582 7.13 5.99 21.29
CA THR A 582 6.64 5.44 20.01
C THR A 582 5.25 4.84 20.15
N HIS A 583 4.99 4.10 21.23
CA HIS A 583 3.67 3.53 21.53
C HIS A 583 2.63 4.60 21.85
N ILE A 584 3.00 5.62 22.61
CA ILE A 584 2.10 6.75 22.90
C ILE A 584 1.79 7.56 21.64
N LEU A 585 2.79 7.76 20.76
CA LEU A 585 2.61 8.43 19.47
C LEU A 585 1.69 7.61 18.55
N HIS A 586 1.85 6.28 18.50
CA HIS A 586 0.96 5.38 17.75
C HIS A 586 -0.49 5.49 18.22
N TRP A 587 -0.71 5.45 19.54
CA TRP A 587 -2.04 5.68 20.11
C TRP A 587 -2.60 7.05 19.73
N ALA A 588 -1.82 8.14 19.90
CA ALA A 588 -2.27 9.50 19.57
C ALA A 588 -2.64 9.65 18.07
N LEU A 589 -1.85 9.05 17.17
CA LEU A 589 -2.16 8.98 15.75
C LEU A 589 -3.50 8.27 15.50
N ARG A 590 -3.73 7.12 16.13
CA ARG A 590 -5.00 6.39 16.00
C ARG A 590 -6.21 7.15 16.52
N GLN A 591 -6.03 7.96 17.57
CA GLN A 591 -7.10 8.82 18.10
C GLN A 591 -7.44 9.96 17.13
N GLU A 592 -6.43 10.61 16.55
CA GLU A 592 -6.64 11.79 15.70
C GLU A 592 -7.06 11.45 14.27
N ILE A 593 -6.46 10.43 13.66
CA ILE A 593 -6.64 10.12 12.23
C ILE A 593 -7.29 8.76 11.96
N GLY A 594 -7.56 7.98 13.01
CA GLY A 594 -8.37 6.76 12.92
C GLY A 594 -7.63 5.44 13.11
N GLY A 595 -8.42 4.38 13.39
CA GLY A 595 -7.91 3.04 13.71
C GLY A 595 -7.19 2.30 12.57
N HIS A 596 -7.21 2.83 11.35
CA HIS A 596 -6.47 2.27 10.19
C HIS A 596 -4.96 2.48 10.29
N VAL A 597 -4.49 3.35 11.20
CA VAL A 597 -3.05 3.55 11.43
C VAL A 597 -2.45 2.26 11.96
N LYS A 598 -1.54 1.69 11.18
CA LYS A 598 -0.76 0.49 11.53
C LYS A 598 0.72 0.79 11.35
N GLN A 599 1.56 0.25 12.22
CA GLN A 599 3.02 0.37 12.07
C GLN A 599 3.47 -0.37 10.81
N ALA A 600 4.23 0.33 9.96
CA ALA A 600 4.91 -0.24 8.79
C ALA A 600 6.42 -0.36 9.01
N GLY A 601 6.96 0.36 9.98
CA GLY A 601 8.36 0.31 10.38
C GLY A 601 8.62 1.20 11.58
N SER A 602 9.73 0.95 12.28
CA SER A 602 10.14 1.73 13.44
C SER A 602 11.66 1.83 13.50
N PHE A 603 12.15 2.91 14.08
CA PHE A 603 13.53 3.07 14.52
C PHE A 603 13.54 3.81 15.87
N VAL A 604 14.20 3.23 16.85
CA VAL A 604 14.29 3.77 18.19
C VAL A 604 15.75 3.85 18.59
N GLY A 605 16.32 5.03 18.51
CA GLY A 605 17.67 5.36 18.93
C GLY A 605 17.72 6.22 20.21
N PRO A 606 18.90 6.58 20.71
CA PRO A 606 19.03 7.46 21.86
C PRO A 606 18.69 8.92 21.55
N ASP A 607 18.87 9.34 20.31
CA ASP A 607 18.72 10.71 19.81
C ASP A 607 17.33 11.02 19.26
N ARG A 608 16.63 10.02 18.75
CA ARG A 608 15.29 10.17 18.14
C ARG A 608 14.53 8.86 18.05
N LEU A 609 13.24 8.97 17.83
CA LEU A 609 12.38 7.90 17.32
C LEU A 609 11.93 8.22 15.89
N ARG A 610 11.67 7.18 15.11
CA ARG A 610 11.06 7.24 13.80
C ARG A 610 9.93 6.20 13.76
N PHE A 611 8.76 6.64 13.34
CA PHE A 611 7.58 5.79 13.21
C PHE A 611 7.03 5.89 11.80
N ASP A 612 7.05 4.77 11.08
CA ASP A 612 6.50 4.63 9.74
C ASP A 612 5.14 3.97 9.86
N PHE A 613 4.12 4.56 9.26
CA PHE A 613 2.73 4.11 9.44
C PHE A 613 1.90 4.22 8.17
N SER A 614 0.82 3.40 8.12
CA SER A 614 -0.14 3.43 7.03
C SER A 614 -1.04 4.66 7.15
N HIS A 615 -0.95 5.57 6.18
CA HIS A 615 -1.89 6.67 5.98
C HIS A 615 -1.78 7.21 4.57
N HIS A 616 -2.90 7.66 4.04
CA HIS A 616 -3.04 7.94 2.61
C HIS A 616 -2.79 9.42 2.25
N GLU A 617 -2.71 10.34 3.21
CA GLU A 617 -2.47 11.77 2.97
C GLU A 617 -1.45 12.38 3.92
N ALA A 618 -0.98 13.59 3.57
CA ALA A 618 -0.13 14.38 4.43
C ALA A 618 -0.93 14.87 5.65
N LEU A 619 -0.34 14.77 6.83
CA LEU A 619 -0.94 15.35 8.01
C LEU A 619 -0.86 16.87 7.94
N THR A 620 -1.97 17.53 8.27
CA THR A 620 -1.99 18.99 8.39
C THR A 620 -1.23 19.43 9.63
N ARG A 621 -0.81 20.68 9.64
CA ARG A 621 -0.14 21.26 10.82
C ARG A 621 -1.00 21.13 12.09
N ASP A 622 -2.28 21.41 11.96
CA ASP A 622 -3.23 21.32 13.07
C ASP A 622 -3.39 19.89 13.61
N GLN A 623 -3.35 18.87 12.71
CA GLN A 623 -3.37 17.46 13.13
C GLN A 623 -2.08 17.10 13.88
N LEU A 624 -0.92 17.50 13.36
CA LEU A 624 0.37 17.27 14.02
C LEU A 624 0.42 17.91 15.41
N ASP A 625 -0.07 19.14 15.53
CA ASP A 625 -0.13 19.86 16.81
C ASP A 625 -1.08 19.17 17.81
N ARG A 626 -2.22 18.62 17.34
CA ARG A 626 -3.14 17.84 18.19
C ARG A 626 -2.54 16.49 18.60
N ILE A 627 -1.88 15.77 17.68
CA ILE A 627 -1.20 14.50 17.99
C ILE A 627 -0.10 14.73 19.04
N GLU A 628 0.72 15.76 18.87
CA GLU A 628 1.77 16.12 19.83
C GLU A 628 1.17 16.50 21.20
N ALA A 629 0.07 17.26 21.20
CA ALA A 629 -0.63 17.64 22.42
C ALA A 629 -1.24 16.43 23.13
N LEU A 630 -1.89 15.52 22.42
CA LEU A 630 -2.45 14.27 22.96
C LEU A 630 -1.36 13.41 23.59
N ALA A 631 -0.25 13.20 22.87
CA ALA A 631 0.87 12.42 23.37
C ALA A 631 1.49 13.03 24.63
N ASN A 632 1.70 14.34 24.65
CA ASN A 632 2.23 15.04 25.83
C ASN A 632 1.24 15.02 27.02
N ALA A 633 -0.07 15.10 26.78
CA ALA A 633 -1.08 15.02 27.84
C ALA A 633 -1.05 13.64 28.52
N GLU A 634 -0.94 12.55 27.74
CA GLU A 634 -0.82 11.19 28.26
C GLU A 634 0.49 11.00 29.05
N ILE A 635 1.60 11.52 28.52
CA ILE A 635 2.91 11.49 29.21
C ILE A 635 2.86 12.24 30.57
N ILE A 636 2.24 13.40 30.61
CA ILE A 636 2.11 14.21 31.84
C ILE A 636 1.21 13.51 32.87
N GLY A 637 0.25 12.69 32.43
CA GLY A 637 -0.59 11.88 33.31
C GLY A 637 0.19 10.87 34.16
N ASP A 638 1.45 10.61 33.82
CA ASP A 638 2.41 9.77 34.56
C ASP A 638 1.87 8.39 34.96
N ALA A 639 1.02 7.80 34.12
CA ALA A 639 0.50 6.46 34.37
C ALA A 639 1.62 5.39 34.31
N PRO A 640 1.50 4.29 35.09
CA PRO A 640 2.51 3.27 35.13
C PRO A 640 2.63 2.53 33.77
N VAL A 641 3.86 2.11 33.46
CA VAL A 641 4.14 1.26 32.30
C VAL A 641 4.38 -0.16 32.81
N ARG A 642 3.56 -1.10 32.39
CA ARG A 642 3.60 -2.50 32.81
C ARG A 642 3.95 -3.39 31.64
N HIS A 643 4.60 -4.50 31.93
CA HIS A 643 4.84 -5.56 30.96
C HIS A 643 4.80 -6.93 31.64
N TYR A 644 4.21 -7.89 30.94
CA TYR A 644 4.09 -9.28 31.42
C TYR A 644 3.98 -10.23 30.24
N GLU A 645 4.25 -11.51 30.48
CA GLU A 645 4.09 -12.56 29.50
C GLU A 645 2.73 -13.24 29.72
N THR A 646 2.03 -13.52 28.63
CA THR A 646 0.71 -14.17 28.65
C THR A 646 0.50 -14.96 27.35
N THR A 647 -0.60 -15.73 27.27
CA THR A 647 -0.94 -16.40 26.01
C THR A 647 -1.41 -15.39 24.98
N LYS A 648 -1.26 -15.75 23.71
CA LYS A 648 -1.69 -14.92 22.58
C LYS A 648 -3.18 -14.61 22.65
N GLU A 649 -4.03 -15.62 22.99
CA GLU A 649 -5.48 -15.46 23.10
C GLU A 649 -5.85 -14.45 24.20
N HIS A 650 -5.14 -14.49 25.33
CA HIS A 650 -5.39 -13.54 26.42
C HIS A 650 -4.99 -12.13 26.00
N ALA A 651 -3.86 -11.96 25.33
CA ALA A 651 -3.43 -10.66 24.79
C ALA A 651 -4.45 -10.10 23.79
N GLU A 652 -4.98 -10.92 22.90
CA GLU A 652 -6.04 -10.55 21.95
C GLU A 652 -7.33 -10.16 22.67
N SER A 653 -7.70 -10.87 23.72
CA SER A 653 -8.90 -10.56 24.54
C SER A 653 -8.80 -9.22 25.25
N LEU A 654 -7.58 -8.74 25.54
CA LEU A 654 -7.29 -7.41 26.07
C LEU A 654 -7.27 -6.31 25.00
N GLY A 655 -7.41 -6.69 23.72
CA GLY A 655 -7.31 -5.76 22.59
C GLY A 655 -5.87 -5.33 22.29
N ALA A 656 -4.87 -6.13 22.67
CA ALA A 656 -3.47 -5.83 22.40
C ALA A 656 -3.20 -5.77 20.89
N ILE A 657 -2.54 -4.70 20.45
CA ILE A 657 -2.17 -4.53 19.05
C ILE A 657 -0.91 -5.35 18.77
N ALA A 658 -1.01 -6.29 17.80
CA ALA A 658 0.12 -7.03 17.28
C ALA A 658 0.69 -6.33 16.03
N PHE A 659 2.00 -6.34 15.86
CA PHE A 659 2.66 -5.80 14.69
C PHE A 659 2.73 -6.84 13.56
N PHE A 660 2.53 -6.40 12.32
CA PHE A 660 2.58 -7.28 11.15
C PHE A 660 4.00 -7.80 10.91
N GLY A 661 4.11 -9.12 10.64
CA GLY A 661 5.36 -9.78 10.25
C GLY A 661 6.16 -10.42 11.39
N ASP A 662 5.80 -10.20 12.65
CA ASP A 662 6.44 -10.89 13.78
C ASP A 662 5.79 -12.26 14.00
N LYS A 663 6.61 -13.30 14.01
CA LYS A 663 6.17 -14.65 14.40
C LYS A 663 6.13 -14.71 15.93
N TYR A 664 4.94 -14.57 16.48
CA TYR A 664 4.74 -14.70 17.92
C TYR A 664 4.55 -16.19 18.27
N GLY A 665 5.27 -16.67 19.28
CA GLY A 665 5.00 -17.99 19.88
C GLY A 665 3.70 -18.00 20.69
N ASP A 666 3.40 -19.13 21.34
CA ASP A 666 2.21 -19.29 22.21
C ASP A 666 2.22 -18.32 23.40
N LEU A 667 3.42 -17.92 23.87
CA LEU A 667 3.62 -16.91 24.90
C LEU A 667 4.10 -15.60 24.24
N VAL A 668 3.37 -14.53 24.49
CA VAL A 668 3.66 -13.17 23.99
C VAL A 668 3.88 -12.21 25.15
N ARG A 669 4.73 -11.21 24.93
CA ARG A 669 4.93 -10.14 25.90
C ARG A 669 4.05 -8.95 25.59
N VAL A 670 3.12 -8.66 26.50
CA VAL A 670 2.24 -7.48 26.46
C VAL A 670 2.92 -6.31 27.14
N LEU A 671 2.86 -5.14 26.51
CA LEU A 671 3.19 -3.84 27.06
C LEU A 671 1.90 -3.05 27.26
N GLU A 672 1.66 -2.60 28.47
CA GLU A 672 0.63 -1.59 28.80
C GLU A 672 1.36 -0.28 29.11
N ALA A 673 1.29 0.67 28.19
CA ALA A 673 1.86 2.01 28.37
C ALA A 673 0.73 2.99 28.72
N GLY A 674 0.48 3.19 30.02
CA GLY A 674 -0.68 3.89 30.53
C GLY A 674 -1.97 3.07 30.40
N GLU A 675 -3.11 3.78 30.31
CA GLU A 675 -4.44 3.14 30.21
C GLU A 675 -4.89 2.89 28.76
N HIS A 676 -4.22 3.50 27.79
CA HIS A 676 -4.73 3.61 26.43
C HIS A 676 -3.90 2.86 25.38
N SER A 677 -2.64 2.53 25.65
CA SER A 677 -1.78 1.80 24.70
C SER A 677 -1.47 0.42 25.23
N ILE A 678 -2.03 -0.61 24.58
CA ILE A 678 -1.77 -2.03 24.87
C ILE A 678 -1.26 -2.68 23.58
N GLU A 679 0.01 -3.11 23.59
CA GLU A 679 0.68 -3.60 22.38
C GLU A 679 1.61 -4.79 22.70
N LEU A 680 1.88 -5.64 21.71
CA LEU A 680 2.90 -6.69 21.83
C LEU A 680 4.28 -6.09 21.59
N CYS A 681 5.15 -6.09 22.60
CA CYS A 681 6.48 -5.50 22.49
C CYS A 681 7.55 -6.21 23.32
N GLY A 682 8.67 -6.60 22.66
CA GLY A 682 9.84 -7.22 23.30
C GLY A 682 10.92 -6.25 23.81
N GLY A 683 10.78 -4.95 23.54
CA GLY A 683 11.78 -3.93 23.81
C GLY A 683 11.92 -3.51 25.27
N THR A 684 12.71 -2.45 25.50
CA THR A 684 12.95 -1.87 26.84
C THR A 684 12.19 -0.55 26.99
N HIS A 685 11.53 -0.37 28.14
CA HIS A 685 10.61 0.73 28.39
C HIS A 685 10.90 1.46 29.70
N VAL A 686 10.34 2.66 29.85
CA VAL A 686 10.32 3.39 31.12
C VAL A 686 9.34 2.74 32.10
N HIS A 687 9.43 3.08 33.39
CA HIS A 687 8.56 2.52 34.44
C HIS A 687 7.22 3.26 34.57
N ALA A 688 7.19 4.54 34.21
CA ALA A 688 6.01 5.38 34.17
C ALA A 688 6.15 6.40 33.04
N LEU A 689 5.04 6.88 32.51
CA LEU A 689 5.00 7.74 31.31
C LEU A 689 5.73 9.06 31.51
N GLY A 690 5.70 9.63 32.72
CA GLY A 690 6.39 10.88 33.03
C GLY A 690 7.91 10.82 32.84
N PHE A 691 8.54 9.63 32.92
CA PHE A 691 9.96 9.44 32.63
C PHE A 691 10.33 9.69 31.16
N ILE A 692 9.35 9.68 30.24
CA ILE A 692 9.56 10.04 28.84
C ILE A 692 10.01 11.50 28.73
N GLY A 693 9.43 12.38 29.56
CA GLY A 693 9.55 13.82 29.39
C GLY A 693 8.76 14.31 28.18
N PRO A 694 8.90 15.57 27.77
CA PRO A 694 8.16 16.09 26.63
C PRO A 694 8.54 15.34 25.34
N ILE A 695 7.55 15.11 24.47
CA ILE A 695 7.75 14.67 23.08
C ILE A 695 7.60 15.87 22.15
N LYS A 696 8.46 15.98 21.14
CA LYS A 696 8.40 16.98 20.08
C LYS A 696 8.51 16.31 18.71
N ILE A 697 7.46 16.49 17.87
CA ILE A 697 7.49 16.05 16.48
C ILE A 697 8.41 16.97 15.70
N VAL A 698 9.40 16.38 15.01
CA VAL A 698 10.41 17.11 14.22
C VAL A 698 10.04 17.18 12.76
N SER A 699 9.55 16.07 12.20
CA SER A 699 9.20 15.99 10.79
C SER A 699 8.06 15.02 10.54
N GLU A 700 7.32 15.25 9.47
CA GLU A 700 6.34 14.33 8.89
C GLU A 700 6.50 14.33 7.37
N GLY A 701 6.44 13.16 6.72
CA GLY A 701 6.60 13.07 5.29
C GLY A 701 6.22 11.72 4.69
N SER A 702 6.08 11.68 3.36
CA SER A 702 5.82 10.43 2.64
C SER A 702 7.10 9.65 2.42
N ILE A 703 7.03 8.32 2.60
CA ILE A 703 8.13 7.38 2.29
C ILE A 703 7.74 6.37 1.21
N GLY A 704 6.49 6.41 0.78
CA GLY A 704 5.95 5.51 -0.24
C GLY A 704 4.48 5.76 -0.44
N ALA A 705 3.87 4.98 -1.32
CA ALA A 705 2.43 5.06 -1.53
C ALA A 705 1.69 4.61 -0.25
N ASN A 706 0.86 5.51 0.29
CA ASN A 706 0.08 5.30 1.51
C ASN A 706 0.92 4.98 2.77
N LEU A 707 2.21 5.35 2.76
CA LEU A 707 3.09 5.24 3.90
C LEU A 707 3.63 6.61 4.29
N ARG A 708 3.48 6.93 5.54
CA ARG A 708 3.95 8.19 6.14
C ARG A 708 5.00 7.89 7.20
N ARG A 709 5.85 8.85 7.44
CA ARG A 709 6.91 8.80 8.46
C ARG A 709 6.79 10.00 9.37
N ILE A 710 6.80 9.74 10.67
CA ILE A 710 7.00 10.78 11.69
C ILE A 710 8.36 10.53 12.36
N GLU A 711 9.14 11.60 12.55
CA GLU A 711 10.29 11.62 13.44
C GLU A 711 10.01 12.53 14.63
N ALA A 712 10.36 12.07 15.82
CA ALA A 712 10.19 12.81 17.05
C ALA A 712 11.37 12.61 18.00
N VAL A 713 11.50 13.51 18.94
CA VAL A 713 12.51 13.50 20.01
C VAL A 713 11.82 13.61 21.36
N THR A 714 12.44 13.06 22.42
CA THR A 714 11.87 13.04 23.77
C THR A 714 12.81 13.60 24.83
N GLY A 715 12.28 13.91 26.00
CA GLY A 715 13.06 14.31 27.19
C GLY A 715 13.94 15.51 26.92
N THR A 716 15.24 15.40 27.25
CA THR A 716 16.21 16.48 27.03
C THR A 716 16.35 16.85 25.57
N GLY A 717 16.30 15.88 24.62
CA GLY A 717 16.37 16.17 23.20
C GLY A 717 15.21 17.05 22.70
N ALA A 718 14.01 16.87 23.26
CA ALA A 718 12.87 17.74 22.97
C ALA A 718 13.07 19.14 23.55
N LEU A 719 13.58 19.25 24.80
CA LEU A 719 13.90 20.55 25.42
C LEU A 719 14.98 21.30 24.64
N ASP A 720 16.04 20.61 24.20
CA ASP A 720 17.12 21.20 23.40
C ASP A 720 16.57 21.73 22.06
N ARG A 721 15.68 20.97 21.43
CA ARG A 721 15.03 21.40 20.18
C ARG A 721 14.20 22.65 20.38
N ILE A 722 13.35 22.67 21.39
CA ILE A 722 12.51 23.84 21.75
C ILE A 722 13.42 25.05 22.03
N HIS A 723 14.51 24.86 22.77
CA HIS A 723 15.45 25.95 23.09
C HIS A 723 16.14 26.50 21.83
N GLN A 724 16.55 25.63 20.89
CA GLN A 724 17.14 26.06 19.62
C GLN A 724 16.14 26.87 18.79
N GLU A 725 14.87 26.45 18.73
CA GLU A 725 13.80 27.19 18.03
C GLU A 725 13.55 28.55 18.69
N GLU A 726 13.57 28.62 20.03
CA GLU A 726 13.43 29.87 20.78
C GLU A 726 14.62 30.81 20.52
N LEU A 727 15.84 30.29 20.50
CA LEU A 727 17.06 31.09 20.20
C LEU A 727 17.01 31.65 18.78
N ALA A 728 16.55 30.87 17.81
CA ALA A 728 16.40 31.33 16.43
C ALA A 728 15.37 32.46 16.33
N LEU A 729 14.20 32.30 16.98
CA LEU A 729 13.20 33.37 17.02
C LEU A 729 13.70 34.63 17.72
N ARG A 730 14.40 34.52 18.84
CA ARG A 730 15.03 35.67 19.50
C ARG A 730 16.06 36.36 18.61
N GLY A 731 16.93 35.62 17.92
CA GLY A 731 17.90 36.16 16.99
C GLY A 731 17.28 36.97 15.84
N ILE A 732 16.13 36.48 15.29
CA ILE A 732 15.36 37.22 14.30
C ILE A 732 14.74 38.49 14.92
N ALA A 733 14.15 38.38 16.12
CA ALA A 733 13.54 39.49 16.83
C ALA A 733 14.56 40.60 17.13
N ASP A 734 15.76 40.24 17.60
CA ASP A 734 16.89 41.16 17.86
C ASP A 734 17.33 41.87 16.57
N THR A 735 17.43 41.13 15.45
CA THR A 735 17.79 41.70 14.13
C THR A 735 16.74 42.73 13.67
N LEU A 736 15.48 42.45 13.89
CA LEU A 736 14.34 43.31 13.50
C LEU A 736 14.01 44.36 14.57
N LYS A 737 14.68 44.30 15.74
CA LYS A 737 14.50 45.21 16.90
C LYS A 737 13.05 45.25 17.41
N VAL A 738 12.44 44.07 17.55
CA VAL A 738 11.07 43.88 18.09
C VAL A 738 11.07 42.74 19.11
N SER A 739 10.02 42.60 19.87
CA SER A 739 9.81 41.40 20.70
C SER A 739 9.40 40.19 19.83
N VAL A 740 9.61 38.97 20.34
CA VAL A 740 9.23 37.73 19.60
C VAL A 740 7.74 37.74 19.25
N GLY A 741 6.87 38.26 20.12
CA GLY A 741 5.43 38.33 19.83
C GLY A 741 5.06 39.34 18.71
N GLU A 742 5.94 40.31 18.42
CA GLU A 742 5.72 41.30 17.36
C GLU A 742 6.32 40.86 16.01
N LEU A 743 7.02 39.72 15.94
CA LEU A 743 7.69 39.23 14.72
C LEU A 743 6.72 39.10 13.53
N PRO A 744 5.53 38.48 13.67
CA PRO A 744 4.62 38.32 12.54
C PRO A 744 4.24 39.65 11.92
N GLY A 745 3.80 40.60 12.77
CA GLY A 745 3.41 41.93 12.29
C GLY A 745 4.56 42.72 11.69
N ARG A 746 5.81 42.52 12.18
CA ARG A 746 6.99 43.17 11.60
C ARG A 746 7.37 42.59 10.23
N VAL A 747 7.24 41.29 10.06
CA VAL A 747 7.49 40.62 8.77
C VAL A 747 6.44 41.06 7.76
N ASP A 748 5.15 41.10 8.13
CA ASP A 748 4.07 41.60 7.26
C ASP A 748 4.31 43.05 6.84
N GLY A 749 4.72 43.90 7.77
CA GLY A 749 5.09 45.29 7.48
C GLY A 749 6.30 45.42 6.53
N LEU A 750 7.28 44.54 6.65
CA LEU A 750 8.42 44.51 5.71
C LEU A 750 7.99 44.05 4.33
N LEU A 751 7.17 43.03 4.21
CA LEU A 751 6.63 42.54 2.93
C LEU A 751 5.80 43.63 2.22
N ALA A 752 4.94 44.32 2.99
CA ALA A 752 4.18 45.46 2.46
C ALA A 752 5.12 46.59 1.95
N ARG A 753 6.18 46.89 2.74
CA ARG A 753 7.14 47.91 2.34
C ARG A 753 7.97 47.54 1.11
N VAL A 754 8.33 46.25 0.96
CA VAL A 754 8.99 45.75 -0.26
C VAL A 754 8.08 45.97 -1.47
N LYS A 755 6.80 45.60 -1.37
CA LYS A 755 5.81 45.82 -2.43
C LYS A 755 5.67 47.31 -2.78
N ASP A 756 5.56 48.18 -1.77
CA ASP A 756 5.48 49.63 -2.00
C ASP A 756 6.72 50.16 -2.74
N LEU A 757 7.91 49.68 -2.35
CA LEU A 757 9.18 50.09 -3.00
C LEU A 757 9.25 49.58 -4.47
N GLU A 758 8.80 48.34 -4.73
CA GLU A 758 8.69 47.82 -6.09
C GLU A 758 7.76 48.68 -6.96
N ASP A 759 6.59 49.06 -6.40
CA ASP A 759 5.66 49.99 -7.08
C ASP A 759 6.26 51.40 -7.28
N GLU A 760 7.01 51.94 -6.30
CA GLU A 760 7.74 53.20 -6.42
C GLU A 760 8.81 53.14 -7.51
N VAL A 761 9.61 52.07 -7.57
CA VAL A 761 10.62 51.83 -8.59
C VAL A 761 9.98 51.72 -9.98
N ALA A 762 8.86 51.00 -10.11
CA ALA A 762 8.14 50.89 -11.37
C ALA A 762 7.62 52.27 -11.87
N LYS A 763 7.07 53.07 -10.94
CA LYS A 763 6.64 54.43 -11.25
C LYS A 763 7.81 55.34 -11.64
N ALA A 764 8.93 55.28 -10.94
CA ALA A 764 10.15 56.06 -11.28
C ALA A 764 10.67 55.69 -12.67
N ARG A 765 10.75 54.42 -13.01
CA ARG A 765 11.15 53.95 -14.36
C ARG A 765 10.18 54.42 -15.43
N THR A 766 8.86 54.42 -15.16
CA THR A 766 7.88 54.95 -16.12
C THR A 766 8.06 56.45 -16.33
N HIS A 767 8.33 57.24 -15.27
CA HIS A 767 8.62 58.68 -15.39
C HIS A 767 9.89 58.96 -16.19
N GLU A 768 10.96 58.17 -15.93
CA GLU A 768 12.23 58.30 -16.68
C GLU A 768 12.02 57.96 -18.17
N ALA A 769 11.27 56.91 -18.47
CA ALA A 769 10.91 56.52 -19.81
C ALA A 769 10.10 57.62 -20.54
N ILE A 770 9.15 58.30 -19.86
CA ILE A 770 8.39 59.40 -20.43
C ILE A 770 9.28 60.61 -20.72
N ALA A 771 10.21 60.95 -19.84
CA ALA A 771 11.17 62.02 -20.05
C ALA A 771 12.09 61.77 -21.28
N ASP A 772 12.59 60.51 -21.38
CA ASP A 772 13.44 60.09 -22.53
C ASP A 772 12.64 60.01 -23.84
N ALA A 773 11.33 59.65 -23.74
CA ALA A 773 10.41 59.62 -24.90
C ALA A 773 10.27 60.92 -25.61
N GLY A 774 10.23 62.07 -24.91
CA GLY A 774 10.17 63.39 -25.47
C GLY A 774 11.41 63.71 -26.27
N MET A 775 12.60 63.36 -25.79
CA MET A 775 13.87 63.58 -26.50
C MET A 775 13.99 62.71 -27.76
N LEU A 776 13.57 61.44 -27.64
CA LEU A 776 13.53 60.53 -28.78
C LEU A 776 12.55 60.98 -29.85
N ALA A 777 11.37 61.43 -29.48
CA ALA A 777 10.37 61.97 -30.41
C ALA A 777 10.90 63.23 -31.15
N ALA A 778 11.64 64.06 -30.41
CA ALA A 778 12.28 65.29 -31.06
C ALA A 778 13.40 64.93 -32.06
N SER A 779 13.98 63.74 -31.97
CA SER A 779 15.00 63.23 -32.88
C SER A 779 14.44 62.43 -34.07
N ALA A 780 13.12 62.36 -34.20
CA ALA A 780 12.48 61.64 -35.29
C ALA A 780 12.82 62.21 -36.69
N ALA A 781 13.09 61.26 -37.60
CA ALA A 781 13.21 61.58 -39.05
C ALA A 781 12.07 60.87 -39.79
N ASP A 782 11.37 61.58 -40.66
CA ASP A 782 10.23 61.02 -41.43
C ASP A 782 9.14 60.33 -40.56
N ALA A 783 8.85 60.92 -39.40
CA ALA A 783 7.93 60.40 -38.39
C ALA A 783 8.33 58.99 -37.88
N ALA A 784 9.59 58.68 -37.85
CA ALA A 784 10.12 57.41 -37.35
C ALA A 784 11.30 57.63 -36.40
N VAL A 785 11.37 56.76 -35.33
CA VAL A 785 12.49 56.67 -34.38
C VAL A 785 13.00 55.27 -34.38
N VAL A 786 14.28 55.09 -34.69
CA VAL A 786 14.98 53.83 -34.57
C VAL A 786 16.21 54.06 -33.69
N ALA A 787 16.28 53.46 -32.51
CA ALA A 787 17.34 53.76 -31.57
C ALA A 787 17.75 52.56 -30.72
N ARG A 788 19.05 52.55 -30.34
CA ARG A 788 19.57 51.60 -29.35
C ARG A 788 19.44 52.19 -27.94
N ARG A 789 18.97 51.39 -27.00
CA ARG A 789 18.82 51.73 -25.56
C ARG A 789 19.23 50.55 -24.69
N ASP A 790 20.49 50.55 -24.30
CA ASP A 790 21.03 49.53 -23.40
C ASP A 790 20.63 49.81 -21.94
N GLY A 791 20.61 48.75 -21.10
CA GLY A 791 20.23 48.81 -19.67
C GLY A 791 18.74 48.76 -19.40
N LEU A 792 17.88 48.78 -20.43
CA LEU A 792 16.43 48.65 -20.25
C LEU A 792 15.95 47.20 -20.45
N SER A 793 15.11 46.74 -19.54
CA SER A 793 14.44 45.43 -19.71
C SER A 793 13.52 45.45 -20.96
N PRO A 794 13.16 44.30 -21.54
CA PRO A 794 12.20 44.26 -22.66
C PRO A 794 10.86 44.94 -22.34
N GLY A 795 10.41 44.91 -21.08
CA GLY A 795 9.22 45.63 -20.61
C GLY A 795 9.41 47.15 -20.59
N ASP A 796 10.59 47.62 -20.14
CA ASP A 796 10.92 49.03 -20.09
C ASP A 796 11.11 49.59 -21.51
N LEU A 797 11.77 48.82 -22.41
CA LEU A 797 11.88 49.18 -23.85
C LEU A 797 10.48 49.32 -24.48
N ARG A 798 9.56 48.44 -24.15
CA ARG A 798 8.17 48.52 -24.62
C ARG A 798 7.48 49.79 -24.11
N THR A 799 7.65 50.11 -22.85
CA THR A 799 7.07 51.29 -22.21
C THR A 799 7.62 52.55 -22.84
N LEU A 800 8.92 52.62 -23.07
CA LEU A 800 9.58 53.76 -23.74
C LEU A 800 9.13 53.87 -25.20
N ALA A 801 9.00 52.76 -25.93
CA ALA A 801 8.54 52.77 -27.33
C ALA A 801 7.11 53.32 -27.45
N ILE A 802 6.21 52.88 -26.53
CA ILE A 802 4.83 53.39 -26.48
C ILE A 802 4.81 54.90 -26.14
N ALA A 803 5.54 55.29 -25.09
CA ALA A 803 5.62 56.71 -24.70
C ALA A 803 6.19 57.62 -25.83
N THR A 804 7.23 57.15 -26.54
CA THR A 804 7.83 57.85 -27.69
C THR A 804 6.86 57.93 -28.83
N ARG A 805 6.12 56.85 -29.16
CA ARG A 805 5.07 56.86 -30.20
C ARG A 805 3.97 57.88 -29.88
N ASP A 806 3.50 57.88 -28.60
CA ASP A 806 2.46 58.82 -28.17
C ASP A 806 2.91 60.25 -28.17
N ALA A 807 4.22 60.51 -27.89
CA ALA A 807 4.83 61.86 -28.04
C ALA A 807 4.99 62.26 -29.49
N LEU A 808 5.20 61.30 -30.41
CA LEU A 808 5.21 61.57 -31.85
C LEU A 808 3.84 61.96 -32.44
N GLY A 809 2.77 61.40 -31.82
CA GLY A 809 1.39 61.53 -32.33
C GLY A 809 1.09 60.56 -33.49
N SER A 810 1.88 60.65 -34.59
CA SER A 810 1.84 59.72 -35.73
C SER A 810 3.24 59.25 -36.09
N GLY A 811 3.47 57.94 -36.24
CA GLY A 811 4.75 57.39 -36.61
C GLY A 811 5.07 55.99 -36.13
N ILE A 812 6.33 55.60 -36.30
CA ILE A 812 6.86 54.30 -35.95
C ILE A 812 8.04 54.46 -34.97
N VAL A 813 8.04 53.70 -33.89
CA VAL A 813 9.16 53.68 -32.95
C VAL A 813 9.69 52.29 -32.84
N ALA A 814 10.97 52.07 -33.08
CA ALA A 814 11.65 50.80 -32.96
C ALA A 814 12.89 50.96 -32.04
N LEU A 815 12.88 50.29 -30.94
CA LEU A 815 13.96 50.31 -29.95
C LEU A 815 14.58 48.93 -29.80
N VAL A 816 15.90 48.87 -29.62
CA VAL A 816 16.64 47.67 -29.36
C VAL A 816 17.72 47.94 -28.31
N GLY A 817 18.06 46.98 -27.47
CA GLY A 817 19.12 47.14 -26.46
C GLY A 817 19.50 45.86 -25.75
N VAL A 818 20.51 45.96 -24.89
CA VAL A 818 21.01 44.85 -24.06
C VAL A 818 20.72 45.13 -22.59
N HIS A 819 20.16 44.12 -21.88
CA HIS A 819 19.93 44.16 -20.45
C HIS A 819 20.22 42.79 -19.86
N ASP A 820 21.01 42.74 -18.78
CA ASP A 820 21.36 41.49 -18.08
C ASP A 820 21.83 40.34 -19.00
N GLY A 821 22.68 40.66 -19.98
CA GLY A 821 23.24 39.69 -20.92
C GLY A 821 22.26 39.12 -21.94
N LYS A 822 21.08 39.74 -22.11
CA LYS A 822 20.07 39.38 -23.12
C LYS A 822 19.76 40.57 -24.00
N ALA A 823 19.51 40.32 -25.29
CA ALA A 823 19.07 41.33 -26.23
C ALA A 823 17.54 41.46 -26.20
N GLY A 824 17.02 42.67 -26.18
CA GLY A 824 15.60 42.97 -26.22
C GLY A 824 15.27 43.94 -27.35
N LEU A 825 14.05 43.88 -27.89
CA LEU A 825 13.53 44.87 -28.81
C LEU A 825 12.07 45.23 -28.51
N ALA A 826 11.64 46.42 -28.89
CA ALA A 826 10.25 46.84 -28.87
C ALA A 826 9.94 47.70 -30.08
N VAL A 827 8.82 47.46 -30.75
CA VAL A 827 8.32 48.26 -31.87
C VAL A 827 6.90 48.70 -31.56
N ALA A 828 6.64 50.02 -31.67
CA ALA A 828 5.32 50.64 -31.51
C ALA A 828 4.95 51.43 -32.73
N VAL A 829 3.73 51.23 -33.24
CA VAL A 829 3.19 51.90 -34.45
C VAL A 829 1.92 52.66 -34.05
N SER A 830 1.78 53.88 -34.54
CA SER A 830 0.58 54.65 -34.26
C SER A 830 -0.65 54.13 -34.99
N LYS A 831 -1.85 54.45 -34.48
CA LYS A 831 -3.11 53.89 -34.96
C LYS A 831 -3.36 54.16 -36.43
N ASP A 832 -3.13 55.43 -36.89
CA ASP A 832 -3.29 55.85 -38.27
C ASP A 832 -2.36 55.08 -39.22
N ARG A 833 -1.12 54.75 -38.79
CA ARG A 833 -0.19 53.95 -39.58
C ARG A 833 -0.59 52.49 -39.63
N VAL A 834 -1.14 51.96 -38.54
CA VAL A 834 -1.71 50.59 -38.49
C VAL A 834 -2.93 50.48 -39.42
N GLU A 835 -3.80 51.46 -39.42
CA GLU A 835 -4.95 51.55 -40.36
C GLU A 835 -4.46 51.71 -41.84
N GLY A 836 -3.29 52.33 -42.06
CA GLY A 836 -2.56 52.37 -43.33
C GLY A 836 -1.88 51.09 -43.77
N GLY A 837 -1.97 49.98 -42.96
CA GLY A 837 -1.41 48.69 -43.32
C GLY A 837 -0.04 48.39 -42.72
N VAL A 838 0.51 49.21 -41.82
CA VAL A 838 1.82 49.02 -41.19
C VAL A 838 1.64 48.17 -39.95
N SER A 839 2.41 47.07 -39.79
CA SER A 839 2.34 46.16 -38.66
C SER A 839 3.65 46.13 -37.86
N ALA A 840 3.60 46.43 -36.57
CA ALA A 840 4.73 46.32 -35.65
C ALA A 840 5.36 44.94 -35.66
N ALA A 841 4.53 43.87 -35.77
CA ALA A 841 5.00 42.48 -35.82
C ALA A 841 5.81 42.19 -37.11
N GLU A 842 5.44 42.79 -38.22
CA GLU A 842 6.16 42.64 -39.49
C GLU A 842 7.48 43.40 -39.48
N LEU A 843 7.49 44.60 -38.96
CA LEU A 843 8.70 45.42 -38.83
C LEU A 843 9.74 44.79 -37.91
N ALA A 844 9.30 44.12 -36.83
CA ALA A 844 10.17 43.52 -35.83
C ALA A 844 10.67 42.12 -36.21
N ARG A 845 10.08 41.45 -37.17
CA ARG A 845 10.27 40.00 -37.46
C ARG A 845 11.73 39.62 -37.69
N ASP A 846 12.38 40.27 -38.62
CA ASP A 846 13.75 39.93 -39.03
C ASP A 846 14.78 40.31 -37.95
N ALA A 847 14.58 41.43 -37.27
CA ALA A 847 15.40 41.87 -36.15
C ALA A 847 15.27 40.89 -34.96
N ALA A 848 14.06 40.43 -34.60
CA ALA A 848 13.84 39.44 -33.54
C ALA A 848 14.51 38.10 -33.85
N LYS A 849 14.46 37.67 -35.11
CA LYS A 849 15.14 36.45 -35.58
C LYS A 849 16.67 36.60 -35.50
N ALA A 850 17.23 37.72 -35.84
CA ALA A 850 18.66 38.01 -35.70
C ALA A 850 19.12 37.93 -34.24
N LEU A 851 18.29 38.42 -33.30
CA LEU A 851 18.53 38.30 -31.85
C LEU A 851 18.36 36.89 -31.30
N GLY A 852 17.94 35.92 -32.10
CA GLY A 852 17.72 34.53 -31.70
C GLY A 852 16.38 34.26 -31.01
N GLY A 853 15.35 35.09 -31.31
CA GLY A 853 14.02 34.96 -30.73
C GLY A 853 12.89 35.26 -31.71
N GLY A 854 11.72 35.63 -31.16
CA GLY A 854 10.54 36.00 -31.97
C GLY A 854 9.71 37.08 -31.29
N THR A 855 8.63 37.52 -31.98
CA THR A 855 7.69 38.55 -31.52
C THR A 855 6.26 38.02 -31.49
N ALA A 856 5.41 38.63 -30.68
CA ALA A 856 3.95 38.42 -30.73
C ALA A 856 3.36 38.99 -32.06
N LYS A 857 2.18 38.54 -32.49
CA LYS A 857 1.52 38.92 -33.73
C LYS A 857 0.56 40.12 -33.53
N HIS A 858 1.02 41.21 -32.91
CA HIS A 858 0.23 42.46 -32.76
C HIS A 858 0.65 43.49 -33.77
N ALA A 859 -0.32 44.24 -34.32
CA ALA A 859 -0.07 45.24 -35.35
C ALA A 859 0.42 46.57 -34.79
N ASP A 860 0.01 46.92 -33.55
CA ASP A 860 0.25 48.20 -32.93
C ASP A 860 1.52 48.27 -32.07
N VAL A 861 1.77 47.24 -31.24
CA VAL A 861 2.93 47.18 -30.36
C VAL A 861 3.41 45.74 -30.21
N VAL A 862 4.68 45.50 -30.39
CA VAL A 862 5.33 44.22 -30.12
C VAL A 862 6.58 44.38 -29.30
N GLN A 863 6.90 43.35 -28.52
CA GLN A 863 8.21 43.18 -27.91
C GLN A 863 8.78 41.81 -28.28
N GLY A 864 10.09 41.73 -28.29
CA GLY A 864 10.82 40.50 -28.58
C GLY A 864 12.22 40.58 -28.00
N GLY A 865 13.03 39.58 -28.29
CA GLY A 865 14.42 39.52 -27.82
C GLY A 865 15.00 38.12 -27.97
N GLY A 866 16.27 37.98 -27.59
CA GLY A 866 16.97 36.70 -27.70
C GLY A 866 18.27 36.69 -26.94
N GLN A 867 19.05 35.63 -27.15
CA GLN A 867 20.33 35.41 -26.48
C GLN A 867 21.53 36.02 -27.26
N HIS A 868 21.33 36.45 -28.51
CA HIS A 868 22.41 36.94 -29.38
C HIS A 868 22.65 38.43 -29.18
N VAL A 869 23.36 38.78 -28.10
CA VAL A 869 23.69 40.16 -27.75
C VAL A 869 24.63 40.82 -28.78
N ASP A 870 25.45 40.02 -29.45
CA ASP A 870 26.39 40.50 -30.51
C ASP A 870 25.65 40.93 -31.77
N ALA A 871 24.40 40.49 -31.97
CA ALA A 871 23.58 40.81 -33.13
C ALA A 871 22.68 42.06 -32.94
N VAL A 872 22.87 42.84 -31.85
CA VAL A 872 22.02 43.99 -31.52
C VAL A 872 22.17 45.12 -32.55
N ASP A 873 23.37 45.35 -33.06
CA ASP A 873 23.60 46.37 -34.07
C ASP A 873 23.04 45.92 -35.44
N ASP A 874 23.14 44.63 -35.77
CA ASP A 874 22.50 44.07 -36.97
C ASP A 874 20.96 44.16 -36.88
N ALA A 875 20.41 43.90 -35.69
CA ALA A 875 18.99 44.06 -35.46
C ALA A 875 18.52 45.52 -35.57
N LEU A 876 19.34 46.48 -35.13
CA LEU A 876 19.06 47.90 -35.28
C LEU A 876 19.01 48.27 -36.74
N ASP A 877 19.97 47.82 -37.57
CA ASP A 877 20.02 48.08 -39.02
C ASP A 877 18.82 47.46 -39.77
N LEU A 878 18.44 46.23 -39.39
CA LEU A 878 17.25 45.55 -39.90
C LEU A 878 15.96 46.31 -39.56
N LEU A 879 15.82 46.78 -38.31
CA LEU A 879 14.71 47.63 -37.91
C LEU A 879 14.67 48.93 -38.71
N ALA A 880 15.83 49.58 -38.87
CA ALA A 880 15.93 50.85 -39.67
C ALA A 880 15.59 50.66 -41.15
N ALA A 881 15.97 49.48 -41.72
CA ALA A 881 15.60 49.14 -43.10
C ALA A 881 14.09 48.87 -43.23
N SER A 882 13.51 48.08 -42.29
CA SER A 882 12.08 47.80 -42.32
C SER A 882 11.21 49.02 -42.11
N VAL A 883 11.60 49.89 -41.17
CA VAL A 883 10.90 51.19 -40.93
C VAL A 883 10.96 52.11 -42.12
N ARG A 884 12.10 52.22 -42.79
CA ARG A 884 12.23 53.01 -44.03
C ARG A 884 11.38 52.49 -45.21
N ALA A 885 11.23 51.19 -45.30
CA ALA A 885 10.38 50.55 -46.33
C ALA A 885 8.88 50.73 -46.07
N ALA A 886 8.47 50.99 -44.83
CA ALA A 886 7.09 51.19 -44.41
C ALA A 886 6.69 52.72 -44.34
N GLY A 887 7.62 53.63 -44.40
CA GLY A 887 7.36 55.09 -44.39
C GLY A 887 7.16 55.59 -45.77
#